data_7678bf190618a81f664b22f06d35eff1
#
_entry.id   7678bf190618a81f664b22f06d35eff1
#
_cell.length_a   1.000
_cell.length_b   1.000
_cell.length_c   1.000
_cell.angle_alpha   90.00
_cell.angle_beta   90.00
_cell.angle_gamma   90.00
#
_symmetry.space_group_name_H-M   'P 1'
#
loop_
_entity.id
_entity.type
_entity.pdbx_description
1 polymer ?
#
loop_
_entity_poly.entity_id
_entity_poly.type
_entity_poly.pdbx_seq_one_letter_code
_entity_poly.pdbx_strand_id
1 'polypeptide(L)'
;MKKSSKYESAVKDAKTLESVIPKQLAEYTTRALSKLNEALGGDVGGYVANRLHMSHEELREALAAEQIDGVALAIYNIEKRGQSVVIGDQTGIGKGRQAAAMIRYGLLSGYLPIFFTDRYTLFSDMYRDCKALGIKEARPLVVNAGVSVVDFDHVVEQKATCTSDEIWSPADEEDNEKYEAERMALYQKQYEVVYKAPKKSVLQEIFIKGELPQDAFDYLMITYSQLKDAKRDMTRLNFLMALCEQHRVLFIFDEAHKSSGVNAGKASVITQGINMILEETPQTQCVFLSATFAKRPECLLTFMRRTTLSALATENTLKDALHCGGVPMQEYVSSCLAAEGQMIRREHSGEGLPTPVYTYLDEALDVHGEQFDKVMFFFREIVKLSAMVRTMVNHALMYNVLLPFNCYPTRAQLFYINKVLLLSLKAKKVAQAAIENVRQGRSVVIGMSDTLECIVQDVTANEDGSVRGDISALLLRLLEKTVCGSGSTNSANRPVFEMVEELEEMSLKAEAKEISEYYTSIKQDITEEVFHLPVSPIDVIRQLITAEKFVAPNGEYLNIRFEECTGRAHQLDYLSPEGDDDFINAVIGSRKKRHSNLIFNDFQNNKLDVILINACGAIGASAHAISTAEVPEDQVRQRKMLIVQNDLDVNIDLQKRGRINRTGQRVDLPPLYEYIITAIPSEKRLNMMLRAKLRSLSANTAAWQDQDREQADFVDIDNKYGNEVAKEYLSEHTEQAVVLDLTRNVTASRLLARSAMLSVAAQQSIVDDLISGYTTLEAELRRINQWDLEREFRDFEADFVREELFTTAKTKTRLGGCSYLTTYKCKQKTFPYSYETVTELCQKAKAVYGNPYKENPALQKQVKDYYAHRDKNAHRRFKARCKLLHDGAKRILATYCGDEELADTWLQKACTPVDKWSSTEFEDVKEQKRAKRIMQKLISFSNEYNHLLDAKKQEMKKGSSVKCVDACRVERIALT
;
A
#
# COMPACT_ATOMS: atom_id res chain seq x y z
N MET A 1 -14.10 19.80 -9.46
CA MET A 1 -14.69 18.85 -10.45
C MET A 1 -15.32 17.69 -9.71
N LYS A 2 -16.51 17.18 -10.13
CA LYS A 2 -17.06 15.95 -9.54
C LYS A 2 -16.08 14.80 -9.79
N LYS A 3 -15.70 14.07 -8.74
CA LYS A 3 -14.72 12.96 -8.78
C LYS A 3 -15.32 11.67 -9.34
N SER A 4 -16.63 11.53 -9.27
CA SER A 4 -17.38 10.34 -9.68
C SER A 4 -18.63 10.72 -10.47
N SER A 5 -19.14 9.77 -11.25
CA SER A 5 -20.38 9.84 -12.01
C SER A 5 -21.35 8.80 -11.47
N LYS A 6 -22.66 9.00 -11.65
CA LYS A 6 -23.65 7.98 -11.31
C LYS A 6 -23.37 6.72 -12.14
N TYR A 7 -23.43 5.56 -11.51
CA TYR A 7 -23.30 4.30 -12.22
C TYR A 7 -24.61 3.97 -12.93
N GLU A 8 -24.54 3.56 -14.18
CA GLU A 8 -25.67 3.10 -14.97
C GLU A 8 -25.51 1.61 -15.25
N SER A 9 -26.36 0.81 -14.61
CA SER A 9 -26.38 -0.64 -14.82
C SER A 9 -26.98 -0.98 -16.20
N ALA A 10 -26.49 -2.07 -16.80
CA ALA A 10 -27.11 -2.68 -17.97
C ALA A 10 -28.44 -3.36 -17.62
N VAL A 11 -28.66 -3.71 -16.36
CA VAL A 11 -29.90 -4.31 -15.83
C VAL A 11 -30.75 -3.21 -15.20
N LYS A 12 -31.93 -2.90 -15.81
CA LYS A 12 -32.76 -1.74 -15.42
C LYS A 12 -33.89 -2.08 -14.47
N ASP A 13 -34.26 -3.32 -14.37
CA ASP A 13 -35.43 -3.80 -13.64
C ASP A 13 -35.10 -4.52 -12.31
N ALA A 14 -33.86 -4.42 -11.84
CA ALA A 14 -33.40 -4.87 -10.51
C ALA A 14 -33.19 -3.66 -9.58
N LYS A 15 -33.21 -3.92 -8.26
CA LYS A 15 -32.89 -2.92 -7.22
C LYS A 15 -31.47 -2.40 -7.40
N THR A 16 -31.29 -1.08 -7.41
CA THR A 16 -29.97 -0.45 -7.47
C THR A 16 -29.43 -0.15 -6.09
N LEU A 17 -28.10 -0.15 -5.95
CA LEU A 17 -27.39 0.28 -4.74
C LEU A 17 -27.06 1.78 -4.78
N GLU A 18 -27.52 2.49 -5.81
CA GLU A 18 -27.23 3.91 -6.05
C GLU A 18 -25.73 4.23 -6.04
N SER A 19 -24.94 3.29 -6.54
CA SER A 19 -23.50 3.42 -6.57
C SER A 19 -23.02 4.44 -7.60
N VAL A 20 -21.82 4.91 -7.42
CA VAL A 20 -21.10 5.80 -8.34
C VAL A 20 -19.89 5.09 -8.92
N ILE A 21 -19.40 5.60 -10.03
CA ILE A 21 -18.19 5.13 -10.69
C ILE A 21 -17.16 6.24 -10.75
N PRO A 22 -15.85 5.96 -10.55
CA PRO A 22 -14.80 6.93 -10.79
C PRO A 22 -14.92 7.56 -12.18
N LYS A 23 -14.86 8.89 -12.26
CA LYS A 23 -15.07 9.65 -13.50
C LYS A 23 -14.25 9.13 -14.67
N GLN A 24 -12.99 8.77 -14.41
CA GLN A 24 -12.06 8.31 -15.44
C GLN A 24 -12.38 6.91 -15.97
N LEU A 25 -13.12 6.10 -15.23
CA LEU A 25 -13.58 4.78 -15.65
C LEU A 25 -14.99 4.78 -16.24
N ALA A 26 -15.75 5.86 -16.05
CA ALA A 26 -17.18 5.89 -16.38
C ALA A 26 -17.44 5.55 -17.85
N GLU A 27 -16.77 6.25 -18.78
CA GLU A 27 -16.95 6.03 -20.21
C GLU A 27 -16.54 4.61 -20.64
N TYR A 28 -15.39 4.14 -20.17
CA TYR A 28 -14.89 2.81 -20.49
C TYR A 28 -15.81 1.71 -20.00
N THR A 29 -16.29 1.83 -18.77
CA THR A 29 -17.21 0.84 -18.16
C THR A 29 -18.58 0.87 -18.86
N THR A 30 -19.13 2.05 -19.13
CA THR A 30 -20.41 2.19 -19.86
C THR A 30 -20.33 1.56 -21.24
N ARG A 31 -19.23 1.82 -21.95
CA ARG A 31 -18.98 1.21 -23.27
C ARG A 31 -18.83 -0.31 -23.18
N ALA A 32 -18.13 -0.83 -22.18
CA ALA A 32 -17.96 -2.27 -21.99
C ALA A 32 -19.30 -2.95 -21.65
N LEU A 33 -20.14 -2.33 -20.81
CA LEU A 33 -21.47 -2.83 -20.48
C LEU A 33 -22.42 -2.74 -21.67
N SER A 34 -22.34 -1.70 -22.48
CA SER A 34 -23.12 -1.59 -23.73
C SER A 34 -22.76 -2.68 -24.72
N LYS A 35 -21.48 -2.94 -24.93
CA LYS A 35 -20.99 -4.06 -25.76
C LYS A 35 -21.46 -5.42 -25.21
N LEU A 36 -21.40 -5.61 -23.89
CA LEU A 36 -21.91 -6.82 -23.24
C LEU A 36 -23.42 -6.99 -23.49
N ASN A 37 -24.20 -5.94 -23.25
CA ASN A 37 -25.66 -5.94 -23.44
C ASN A 37 -26.02 -6.25 -24.89
N GLU A 38 -25.35 -5.63 -25.85
CA GLU A 38 -25.53 -5.91 -27.28
C GLU A 38 -25.16 -7.36 -27.62
N ALA A 39 -24.04 -7.88 -27.13
CA ALA A 39 -23.60 -9.26 -27.37
C ALA A 39 -24.57 -10.30 -26.76
N LEU A 40 -25.33 -9.93 -25.72
CA LEU A 40 -26.33 -10.76 -25.06
C LEU A 40 -27.76 -10.52 -25.55
N GLY A 41 -27.95 -9.75 -26.63
CA GLY A 41 -29.27 -9.48 -27.23
C GLY A 41 -30.16 -8.57 -26.39
N GLY A 42 -29.60 -7.75 -25.49
CA GLY A 42 -30.32 -6.79 -24.67
C GLY A 42 -30.83 -7.30 -23.33
N ASP A 43 -30.56 -8.55 -22.97
CA ASP A 43 -31.01 -9.18 -21.71
C ASP A 43 -29.82 -9.73 -20.87
N VAL A 44 -29.13 -8.84 -20.20
CA VAL A 44 -28.06 -9.18 -19.28
C VAL A 44 -28.57 -9.94 -18.05
N GLY A 45 -29.75 -9.54 -17.53
CA GLY A 45 -30.37 -10.19 -16.37
C GLY A 45 -30.77 -11.63 -16.69
N GLY A 46 -31.44 -11.88 -17.82
CA GLY A 46 -31.80 -13.22 -18.27
C GLY A 46 -30.61 -14.11 -18.57
N TYR A 47 -29.51 -13.55 -19.08
CA TYR A 47 -28.26 -14.30 -19.25
C TYR A 47 -27.74 -14.83 -17.92
N VAL A 48 -27.66 -13.97 -16.88
CA VAL A 48 -27.17 -14.39 -15.55
C VAL A 48 -28.16 -15.37 -14.88
N ALA A 49 -29.48 -15.07 -14.94
CA ALA A 49 -30.52 -15.94 -14.39
C ALA A 49 -30.44 -17.37 -14.95
N ASN A 50 -30.26 -17.48 -16.27
CA ASN A 50 -30.10 -18.78 -16.94
C ASN A 50 -28.85 -19.53 -16.46
N ARG A 51 -27.70 -18.84 -16.32
CA ARG A 51 -26.45 -19.44 -15.87
C ARG A 51 -26.44 -19.86 -14.40
N LEU A 52 -27.22 -19.16 -13.58
CA LEU A 52 -27.38 -19.48 -12.16
C LEU A 52 -28.58 -20.41 -11.89
N HIS A 53 -29.30 -20.86 -12.93
CA HIS A 53 -30.56 -21.62 -12.83
C HIS A 53 -31.53 -20.96 -11.83
N MET A 54 -31.81 -19.69 -12.03
CA MET A 54 -32.71 -18.87 -11.24
C MET A 54 -33.79 -18.25 -12.16
N SER A 55 -34.95 -18.02 -11.63
CA SER A 55 -35.94 -17.13 -12.29
C SER A 55 -35.43 -15.67 -12.23
N HIS A 56 -35.99 -14.81 -13.09
CA HIS A 56 -35.67 -13.39 -13.01
C HIS A 56 -36.03 -12.75 -11.66
N GLU A 57 -37.07 -13.21 -11.01
CA GLU A 57 -37.53 -12.72 -9.72
C GLU A 57 -36.56 -13.14 -8.61
N GLU A 58 -36.22 -14.43 -8.53
CA GLU A 58 -35.21 -14.93 -7.57
C GLU A 58 -33.86 -14.21 -7.74
N LEU A 59 -33.43 -13.95 -8.99
CA LEU A 59 -32.16 -13.24 -9.24
C LEU A 59 -32.20 -11.82 -8.67
N ARG A 60 -33.31 -11.10 -8.87
CA ARG A 60 -33.48 -9.71 -8.40
C ARG A 60 -33.64 -9.59 -6.89
N GLU A 61 -34.17 -10.61 -6.24
CA GLU A 61 -34.19 -10.69 -4.78
C GLU A 61 -32.80 -10.97 -4.20
N ALA A 62 -32.04 -11.82 -4.86
CA ALA A 62 -30.72 -12.24 -4.39
C ALA A 62 -29.60 -11.23 -4.69
N LEU A 63 -29.64 -10.53 -5.84
CA LEU A 63 -28.60 -9.64 -6.33
C LEU A 63 -29.15 -8.28 -6.78
N ALA A 64 -28.45 -7.22 -6.42
CA ALA A 64 -28.69 -5.89 -6.95
C ALA A 64 -28.21 -5.75 -8.40
N ALA A 65 -28.69 -4.75 -9.13
CA ALA A 65 -28.36 -4.49 -10.53
C ALA A 65 -26.84 -4.42 -10.78
N GLU A 66 -26.11 -3.70 -9.92
CA GLU A 66 -24.66 -3.59 -9.98
C GLU A 66 -23.97 -4.96 -9.81
N GLN A 67 -24.49 -5.81 -8.93
CA GLN A 67 -23.93 -7.13 -8.68
C GLN A 67 -24.17 -8.06 -9.87
N ILE A 68 -25.35 -7.97 -10.49
CA ILE A 68 -25.66 -8.74 -11.71
C ILE A 68 -24.70 -8.36 -12.84
N ASP A 69 -24.42 -7.07 -13.05
CA ASP A 69 -23.44 -6.63 -14.07
C ASP A 69 -22.05 -7.21 -13.84
N GLY A 70 -21.58 -7.21 -12.58
CA GLY A 70 -20.28 -7.79 -12.24
C GLY A 70 -20.19 -9.28 -12.50
N VAL A 71 -21.25 -10.03 -12.13
CA VAL A 71 -21.37 -11.47 -12.39
C VAL A 71 -21.48 -11.75 -13.89
N ALA A 72 -22.26 -10.92 -14.64
CA ALA A 72 -22.37 -11.07 -16.09
C ALA A 72 -21.04 -10.89 -16.82
N LEU A 73 -20.27 -9.86 -16.45
CA LEU A 73 -18.92 -9.64 -16.97
C LEU A 73 -18.00 -10.83 -16.66
N ALA A 74 -18.07 -11.38 -15.42
CA ALA A 74 -17.25 -12.52 -15.03
C ALA A 74 -17.58 -13.77 -15.87
N ILE A 75 -18.86 -14.13 -15.94
CA ILE A 75 -19.31 -15.31 -16.71
C ILE A 75 -19.01 -15.13 -18.21
N TYR A 76 -19.26 -13.95 -18.78
CA TYR A 76 -19.00 -13.67 -20.18
C TYR A 76 -17.51 -13.78 -20.53
N ASN A 77 -16.62 -13.20 -19.70
CA ASN A 77 -15.18 -13.30 -19.92
C ASN A 77 -14.70 -14.75 -19.81
N ILE A 78 -15.20 -15.54 -18.86
CA ILE A 78 -14.88 -16.95 -18.71
C ILE A 78 -15.34 -17.75 -19.93
N GLU A 79 -16.61 -17.62 -20.32
CA GLU A 79 -17.20 -18.46 -21.38
C GLU A 79 -16.74 -18.08 -22.79
N LYS A 80 -16.62 -16.79 -23.09
CA LYS A 80 -16.35 -16.29 -24.44
C LYS A 80 -14.88 -16.02 -24.71
N ARG A 81 -14.13 -15.63 -23.67
CA ARG A 81 -12.74 -15.21 -23.82
C ARG A 81 -11.74 -16.13 -23.12
N GLY A 82 -12.18 -17.00 -22.22
CA GLY A 82 -11.31 -17.80 -21.34
C GLY A 82 -10.44 -16.91 -20.44
N GLN A 83 -10.95 -15.73 -20.06
CA GLN A 83 -10.25 -14.70 -19.32
C GLN A 83 -11.01 -14.35 -18.03
N SER A 84 -10.34 -13.64 -17.17
CA SER A 84 -10.80 -13.22 -15.85
C SER A 84 -11.36 -11.79 -15.85
N VAL A 85 -12.03 -11.45 -14.76
CA VAL A 85 -12.41 -10.08 -14.43
C VAL A 85 -11.90 -9.71 -13.03
N VAL A 86 -11.57 -8.45 -12.86
CA VAL A 86 -11.27 -7.84 -11.56
C VAL A 86 -12.49 -7.04 -11.10
N ILE A 87 -13.17 -7.53 -10.07
CA ILE A 87 -14.27 -6.82 -9.40
C ILE A 87 -13.66 -5.97 -8.29
N GLY A 88 -13.34 -4.73 -8.64
CA GLY A 88 -12.68 -3.74 -7.79
C GLY A 88 -13.61 -2.91 -6.91
N ASP A 89 -14.84 -3.34 -6.71
CA ASP A 89 -15.87 -2.63 -5.98
C ASP A 89 -15.44 -2.24 -4.57
N GLN A 90 -15.83 -1.04 -4.13
CA GLN A 90 -15.60 -0.57 -2.78
C GLN A 90 -16.21 -1.53 -1.75
N THR A 91 -15.64 -1.55 -0.56
CA THR A 91 -16.19 -2.36 0.56
C THR A 91 -17.64 -1.95 0.83
N GLY A 92 -18.54 -2.93 0.92
CA GLY A 92 -19.98 -2.69 1.15
C GLY A 92 -20.86 -2.81 -0.09
N ILE A 93 -20.33 -2.77 -1.31
CA ILE A 93 -21.11 -2.99 -2.56
C ILE A 93 -21.60 -4.45 -2.70
N GLY A 94 -21.09 -5.36 -1.86
CA GLY A 94 -21.54 -6.75 -1.84
C GLY A 94 -20.72 -7.71 -2.69
N LYS A 95 -19.41 -7.58 -2.66
CA LYS A 95 -18.47 -8.54 -3.30
C LYS A 95 -18.71 -9.99 -2.86
N GLY A 96 -19.05 -10.23 -1.58
CA GLY A 96 -19.39 -11.57 -1.07
C GLY A 96 -20.54 -12.22 -1.85
N ARG A 97 -21.61 -11.47 -2.14
CA ARG A 97 -22.72 -11.95 -2.96
C ARG A 97 -22.29 -12.29 -4.39
N GLN A 98 -21.43 -11.48 -5.00
CA GLN A 98 -20.88 -11.75 -6.33
C GLN A 98 -19.97 -13.00 -6.30
N ALA A 99 -19.15 -13.18 -5.26
CA ALA A 99 -18.35 -14.40 -5.07
C ALA A 99 -19.22 -15.65 -4.90
N ALA A 100 -20.27 -15.59 -4.09
CA ALA A 100 -21.23 -16.68 -3.92
C ALA A 100 -21.97 -17.01 -5.23
N ALA A 101 -22.33 -16.01 -6.04
CA ALA A 101 -22.88 -16.23 -7.37
C ALA A 101 -21.89 -16.97 -8.29
N MET A 102 -20.61 -16.68 -8.20
CA MET A 102 -19.59 -17.41 -8.96
C MET A 102 -19.35 -18.83 -8.43
N ILE A 103 -19.52 -19.10 -7.13
CA ILE A 103 -19.55 -20.47 -6.59
C ILE A 103 -20.73 -21.23 -7.21
N ARG A 104 -21.94 -20.65 -7.17
CA ARG A 104 -23.13 -21.25 -7.79
C ARG A 104 -22.95 -21.53 -9.27
N TYR A 105 -22.46 -20.55 -10.03
CA TYR A 105 -22.13 -20.72 -11.44
C TYR A 105 -21.14 -21.87 -11.66
N GLY A 106 -20.08 -21.94 -10.86
CA GLY A 106 -19.08 -23.00 -10.97
C GLY A 106 -19.67 -24.38 -10.77
N LEU A 107 -20.45 -24.59 -9.72
CA LEU A 107 -21.11 -25.86 -9.42
C LEU A 107 -22.05 -26.27 -10.56
N LEU A 108 -22.88 -25.36 -11.08
CA LEU A 108 -23.84 -25.64 -12.14
C LEU A 108 -23.18 -25.85 -13.52
N SER A 109 -22.01 -25.25 -13.74
CA SER A 109 -21.28 -25.32 -15.03
C SER A 109 -20.20 -26.40 -15.06
N GLY A 110 -20.16 -27.28 -14.06
CA GLY A 110 -19.20 -28.39 -13.98
C GLY A 110 -17.78 -27.98 -13.68
N TYR A 111 -17.58 -26.82 -13.02
CA TYR A 111 -16.32 -26.44 -12.41
C TYR A 111 -16.25 -26.93 -10.97
N LEU A 112 -15.04 -27.17 -10.48
CA LEU A 112 -14.76 -27.25 -9.06
C LEU A 112 -14.44 -25.83 -8.54
N PRO A 113 -15.33 -25.16 -7.77
CA PRO A 113 -15.05 -23.86 -7.20
C PRO A 113 -14.03 -23.98 -6.07
N ILE A 114 -13.02 -23.09 -6.07
CA ILE A 114 -12.06 -22.97 -4.98
C ILE A 114 -12.09 -21.51 -4.51
N PHE A 115 -12.67 -21.29 -3.33
CA PHE A 115 -12.82 -19.97 -2.73
C PHE A 115 -11.62 -19.65 -1.83
N PHE A 116 -10.85 -18.62 -2.20
CA PHE A 116 -9.76 -18.06 -1.41
C PHE A 116 -10.19 -16.80 -0.69
N THR A 117 -9.82 -16.67 0.59
CA THR A 117 -10.01 -15.44 1.35
C THR A 117 -8.88 -15.19 2.35
N ASP A 118 -8.86 -14.01 3.00
CA ASP A 118 -7.80 -13.62 3.93
C ASP A 118 -7.90 -14.35 5.27
N ARG A 119 -9.11 -14.46 5.84
CA ARG A 119 -9.36 -15.03 7.16
C ARG A 119 -10.45 -16.08 7.14
N TYR A 120 -10.29 -17.13 7.93
CA TYR A 120 -11.25 -18.22 8.06
C TYR A 120 -12.62 -17.76 8.63
N THR A 121 -12.67 -16.65 9.38
CA THR A 121 -13.93 -16.07 9.86
C THR A 121 -14.87 -15.68 8.72
N LEU A 122 -14.32 -15.33 7.56
CA LEU A 122 -15.09 -14.98 6.35
C LEU A 122 -15.76 -16.20 5.69
N PHE A 123 -15.44 -17.43 6.10
CA PHE A 123 -16.14 -18.63 5.61
C PHE A 123 -17.61 -18.65 6.06
N SER A 124 -17.90 -18.17 7.27
CA SER A 124 -19.27 -18.05 7.76
C SER A 124 -20.04 -16.94 7.04
N ASP A 125 -19.39 -15.82 6.69
CA ASP A 125 -19.97 -14.77 5.82
C ASP A 125 -20.27 -15.31 4.43
N MET A 126 -19.36 -16.10 3.86
CA MET A 126 -19.57 -16.75 2.56
C MET A 126 -20.71 -17.76 2.60
N TYR A 127 -20.85 -18.55 3.69
CA TYR A 127 -22.00 -19.44 3.86
C TYR A 127 -23.32 -18.67 3.86
N ARG A 128 -23.42 -17.55 4.60
CA ARG A 128 -24.59 -16.67 4.59
C ARG A 128 -24.92 -16.20 3.15
N ASP A 129 -23.90 -15.77 2.41
CA ASP A 129 -24.08 -15.28 1.05
C ASP A 129 -24.45 -16.41 0.06
N CYS A 130 -23.90 -17.61 0.25
CA CYS A 130 -24.28 -18.82 -0.48
C CYS A 130 -25.75 -19.23 -0.18
N LYS A 131 -26.16 -19.20 1.09
CA LYS A 131 -27.53 -19.49 1.54
C LYS A 131 -28.54 -18.55 0.85
N ALA A 132 -28.22 -17.26 0.76
CA ALA A 132 -29.05 -16.27 0.08
C ALA A 132 -29.17 -16.48 -1.44
N LEU A 133 -28.22 -17.17 -2.05
CA LEU A 133 -28.25 -17.58 -3.46
C LEU A 133 -28.78 -19.01 -3.66
N GLY A 134 -29.39 -19.61 -2.65
CA GLY A 134 -30.00 -20.94 -2.74
C GLY A 134 -28.97 -22.10 -2.74
N ILE A 135 -27.71 -21.84 -2.39
CA ILE A 135 -26.69 -22.89 -2.22
C ILE A 135 -26.74 -23.37 -0.75
N LYS A 136 -27.69 -24.25 -0.43
CA LYS A 136 -27.83 -24.74 0.96
C LYS A 136 -27.22 -26.11 1.17
N GLU A 137 -27.14 -26.92 0.14
CA GLU A 137 -26.78 -28.34 0.21
C GLU A 137 -25.32 -28.62 -0.21
N ALA A 138 -24.66 -27.66 -0.88
CA ALA A 138 -23.26 -27.85 -1.32
C ALA A 138 -22.30 -27.82 -0.13
N ARG A 139 -21.47 -28.85 -0.04
CA ARG A 139 -20.58 -29.13 1.10
C ARG A 139 -19.16 -28.65 0.83
N PRO A 140 -18.64 -27.67 1.57
CA PRO A 140 -17.28 -27.20 1.41
C PRO A 140 -16.26 -28.14 2.08
N LEU A 141 -15.14 -28.42 1.41
CA LEU A 141 -13.93 -28.84 2.08
C LEU A 141 -13.27 -27.59 2.68
N VAL A 142 -13.33 -27.43 3.98
CA VAL A 142 -12.61 -26.38 4.70
C VAL A 142 -11.18 -26.84 4.92
N VAL A 143 -10.22 -26.22 4.23
CA VAL A 143 -8.80 -26.63 4.22
C VAL A 143 -8.08 -26.25 5.51
N ASN A 144 -8.59 -25.25 6.23
CA ASN A 144 -8.03 -24.79 7.50
C ASN A 144 -8.45 -25.74 8.64
N ALA A 145 -7.49 -26.49 9.21
CA ALA A 145 -7.77 -27.43 10.30
C ALA A 145 -8.38 -26.73 11.54
N GLY A 146 -9.32 -27.39 12.21
CA GLY A 146 -9.94 -26.89 13.43
C GLY A 146 -10.99 -25.78 13.25
N VAL A 147 -11.19 -25.31 12.02
CA VAL A 147 -12.16 -24.23 11.72
C VAL A 147 -13.57 -24.81 11.56
N SER A 148 -14.57 -24.09 12.05
CA SER A 148 -15.98 -24.37 11.79
C SER A 148 -16.63 -23.18 11.10
N VAL A 149 -17.60 -23.48 10.25
CA VAL A 149 -18.48 -22.49 9.60
C VAL A 149 -19.79 -22.46 10.36
N VAL A 150 -20.26 -21.27 10.73
CA VAL A 150 -21.47 -21.07 11.52
C VAL A 150 -22.54 -20.36 10.72
N ASP A 151 -23.80 -20.63 11.06
CA ASP A 151 -24.95 -19.86 10.57
C ASP A 151 -25.28 -18.72 11.54
N PHE A 152 -25.11 -17.48 11.09
CA PHE A 152 -25.40 -16.29 11.89
C PHE A 152 -26.90 -16.05 12.15
N ASP A 153 -27.77 -16.69 11.41
CA ASP A 153 -29.23 -16.55 11.58
C ASP A 153 -29.78 -17.44 12.72
N HIS A 154 -28.99 -18.43 13.15
CA HIS A 154 -29.37 -19.37 14.16
C HIS A 154 -28.45 -19.30 15.39
N VAL A 155 -28.94 -18.62 16.45
CA VAL A 155 -28.27 -18.55 17.75
C VAL A 155 -28.63 -19.77 18.57
N VAL A 156 -27.60 -20.50 19.04
CA VAL A 156 -27.81 -21.62 19.99
C VAL A 156 -27.97 -21.06 21.37
N GLU A 157 -29.12 -21.30 22.03
CA GLU A 157 -29.35 -20.88 23.42
C GLU A 157 -28.25 -21.44 24.33
N GLN A 158 -27.43 -20.53 24.86
CA GLN A 158 -26.43 -20.90 25.85
C GLN A 158 -27.09 -21.11 27.22
N LYS A 159 -26.91 -22.26 27.83
CA LYS A 159 -26.91 -22.35 29.29
C LYS A 159 -25.71 -21.53 29.79
N ALA A 160 -26.03 -20.43 30.49
CA ALA A 160 -25.04 -19.47 30.99
C ALA A 160 -24.05 -20.18 31.93
N THR A 161 -22.87 -20.50 31.48
CA THR A 161 -21.68 -20.72 32.31
C THR A 161 -20.45 -20.88 31.46
N CYS A 162 -19.91 -19.80 30.97
CA CYS A 162 -18.47 -19.65 30.73
C CYS A 162 -18.11 -18.23 31.11
N THR A 163 -17.66 -18.05 32.34
CA THR A 163 -17.00 -16.85 32.80
C THR A 163 -15.70 -16.70 32.00
N SER A 164 -15.39 -15.47 31.60
CA SER A 164 -14.22 -15.09 30.80
C SER A 164 -12.85 -15.45 31.41
N ASP A 165 -12.83 -16.17 32.51
CA ASP A 165 -11.63 -16.48 33.29
C ASP A 165 -10.88 -17.76 32.78
N GLU A 166 -11.44 -18.48 31.80
CA GLU A 166 -10.88 -19.76 31.31
C GLU A 166 -10.06 -19.64 30.00
N ILE A 167 -9.84 -18.44 29.47
CA ILE A 167 -9.07 -18.29 28.25
C ILE A 167 -7.66 -17.86 28.60
N TRP A 168 -6.75 -18.80 28.49
CA TRP A 168 -5.31 -18.59 28.60
C TRP A 168 -4.76 -17.75 27.41
N SER A 169 -3.79 -16.88 27.65
CA SER A 169 -3.14 -16.05 26.63
C SER A 169 -1.75 -16.61 26.37
N PRO A 170 -1.44 -17.06 25.15
CA PRO A 170 -0.13 -17.65 24.87
C PRO A 170 0.98 -16.64 24.88
N ALA A 171 2.12 -17.01 25.44
CA ALA A 171 3.35 -16.24 25.44
C ALA A 171 4.19 -16.43 24.17
N ASP A 172 3.96 -17.49 23.39
CA ASP A 172 4.75 -17.89 22.24
C ASP A 172 3.93 -18.05 20.95
N GLU A 173 4.59 -17.90 19.77
CA GLU A 173 3.93 -17.96 18.43
C GLU A 173 3.30 -19.35 18.13
N GLU A 174 3.80 -20.44 18.71
CA GLU A 174 3.24 -21.79 18.52
C GLU A 174 1.89 -21.96 19.23
N ASP A 175 1.66 -21.25 20.32
CA ASP A 175 0.40 -21.25 21.06
C ASP A 175 -0.69 -20.35 20.45
N ASN A 176 -0.30 -19.47 19.51
CA ASN A 176 -1.25 -18.55 18.86
C ASN A 176 -2.30 -19.29 18.00
N GLU A 177 -1.95 -20.40 17.37
CA GLU A 177 -2.92 -21.24 16.62
C GLU A 177 -3.93 -21.91 17.57
N LYS A 178 -3.47 -22.36 18.74
CA LYS A 178 -4.33 -22.98 19.78
C LYS A 178 -5.25 -21.94 20.42
N TYR A 179 -4.73 -20.77 20.73
CA TYR A 179 -5.48 -19.64 21.26
C TYR A 179 -6.56 -19.14 20.27
N GLU A 180 -6.23 -18.98 19.00
CA GLU A 180 -7.21 -18.62 17.97
C GLU A 180 -8.26 -19.72 17.77
N ALA A 181 -7.90 -20.98 17.93
CA ALA A 181 -8.83 -22.11 17.88
C ALA A 181 -9.77 -22.14 19.11
N GLU A 182 -9.28 -21.86 20.31
CA GLU A 182 -10.07 -21.78 21.54
C GLU A 182 -11.01 -20.55 21.53
N ARG A 183 -10.52 -19.41 21.06
CA ARG A 183 -11.30 -18.20 20.84
C ARG A 183 -12.40 -18.41 19.79
N MET A 184 -12.10 -19.17 18.74
CA MET A 184 -13.08 -19.56 17.74
C MET A 184 -14.10 -20.56 18.29
N ALA A 185 -13.69 -21.49 19.14
CA ALA A 185 -14.60 -22.43 19.79
C ALA A 185 -15.62 -21.71 20.72
N LEU A 186 -15.21 -20.61 21.37
CA LEU A 186 -16.12 -19.76 22.16
C LEU A 186 -17.09 -18.96 21.29
N TYR A 187 -16.61 -18.44 20.15
CA TYR A 187 -17.46 -17.78 19.17
C TYR A 187 -18.50 -18.75 18.57
N GLN A 188 -18.07 -19.96 18.25
CA GLN A 188 -18.91 -21.02 17.69
C GLN A 188 -19.98 -21.52 18.66
N LYS A 189 -19.79 -21.38 19.97
CA LYS A 189 -20.82 -21.76 20.96
C LYS A 189 -22.07 -20.87 20.91
N GLN A 190 -22.02 -19.71 20.22
CA GLN A 190 -23.15 -18.78 20.12
C GLN A 190 -24.00 -19.02 18.86
N TYR A 191 -23.47 -19.68 17.83
CA TYR A 191 -24.15 -19.89 16.57
C TYR A 191 -24.15 -21.36 16.18
N GLU A 192 -25.14 -21.76 15.41
CA GLU A 192 -25.21 -23.13 14.88
C GLU A 192 -24.02 -23.42 13.97
N VAL A 193 -23.29 -24.50 14.23
CA VAL A 193 -22.19 -24.97 13.39
C VAL A 193 -22.74 -25.78 12.22
N VAL A 194 -22.62 -25.26 11.01
CA VAL A 194 -23.11 -25.93 9.78
C VAL A 194 -22.08 -26.83 9.13
N TYR A 195 -20.81 -26.44 9.14
CA TYR A 195 -19.70 -27.24 8.62
C TYR A 195 -18.51 -27.18 9.56
N LYS A 196 -17.81 -28.30 9.66
CA LYS A 196 -16.60 -28.41 10.47
C LYS A 196 -15.46 -28.94 9.60
N ALA A 197 -14.31 -28.29 9.67
CA ALA A 197 -13.12 -28.76 8.98
C ALA A 197 -12.76 -30.18 9.42
N PRO A 198 -12.31 -31.06 8.52
CA PRO A 198 -11.77 -32.36 8.89
C PRO A 198 -10.57 -32.20 9.85
N LYS A 199 -10.31 -33.27 10.65
CA LYS A 199 -9.12 -33.31 11.50
C LYS A 199 -7.84 -33.14 10.67
N LYS A 200 -6.79 -32.54 11.25
CA LYS A 200 -5.50 -32.26 10.58
C LYS A 200 -4.93 -33.54 9.90
N SER A 201 -5.03 -34.72 10.51
CA SER A 201 -4.57 -35.99 9.93
C SER A 201 -5.35 -36.36 8.66
N VAL A 202 -6.67 -36.19 8.65
CA VAL A 202 -7.52 -36.44 7.50
C VAL A 202 -7.24 -35.47 6.37
N LEU A 203 -7.06 -34.19 6.68
CA LEU A 203 -6.66 -33.20 5.70
C LEU A 203 -5.30 -33.50 5.07
N GLN A 204 -4.33 -33.92 5.87
CA GLN A 204 -3.01 -34.34 5.35
C GLN A 204 -3.12 -35.54 4.42
N GLU A 205 -3.97 -36.51 4.76
CA GLU A 205 -4.22 -37.70 3.89
C GLU A 205 -4.84 -37.26 2.54
N ILE A 206 -5.84 -36.38 2.56
CA ILE A 206 -6.46 -35.82 1.34
C ILE A 206 -5.41 -35.08 0.50
N PHE A 207 -4.54 -34.26 1.12
CA PHE A 207 -3.51 -33.51 0.39
C PHE A 207 -2.46 -34.43 -0.23
N ILE A 208 -2.04 -35.47 0.47
CA ILE A 208 -1.05 -36.44 -0.05
C ILE A 208 -1.64 -37.27 -1.19
N LYS A 209 -2.93 -37.67 -1.09
CA LYS A 209 -3.62 -38.38 -2.17
C LYS A 209 -3.81 -37.51 -3.42
N GLY A 210 -3.90 -36.22 -3.26
CA GLY A 210 -4.09 -35.27 -4.37
C GLY A 210 -5.49 -35.35 -5.00
N GLU A 211 -6.48 -35.92 -4.29
CA GLU A 211 -7.84 -36.12 -4.80
C GLU A 211 -8.87 -35.53 -3.83
N LEU A 212 -9.93 -34.95 -4.40
CA LEU A 212 -11.07 -34.48 -3.61
C LEU A 212 -12.08 -35.61 -3.45
N PRO A 213 -12.46 -35.99 -2.21
CA PRO A 213 -13.57 -36.92 -1.99
C PRO A 213 -14.91 -36.30 -2.44
N GLN A 214 -15.31 -36.53 -3.70
CA GLN A 214 -16.51 -35.94 -4.30
C GLN A 214 -17.83 -36.40 -3.68
N ASP A 215 -17.85 -37.57 -3.04
CA ASP A 215 -18.97 -38.07 -2.27
C ASP A 215 -19.20 -37.24 -0.97
N ALA A 216 -18.17 -36.51 -0.50
CA ALA A 216 -18.18 -35.75 0.73
C ALA A 216 -18.18 -34.25 0.49
N PHE A 217 -17.56 -33.73 -0.60
CA PHE A 217 -17.32 -32.32 -0.80
C PHE A 217 -17.56 -31.89 -2.25
N ASP A 218 -18.16 -30.71 -2.44
CA ASP A 218 -18.54 -30.16 -3.73
C ASP A 218 -17.66 -28.97 -4.16
N TYR A 219 -17.04 -28.26 -3.20
CA TYR A 219 -16.14 -27.11 -3.44
C TYR A 219 -15.16 -26.94 -2.28
N LEU A 220 -14.19 -26.04 -2.40
CA LEU A 220 -13.17 -25.75 -1.39
C LEU A 220 -13.29 -24.36 -0.82
N MET A 221 -13.03 -24.23 0.49
CA MET A 221 -12.77 -22.97 1.19
C MET A 221 -11.36 -23.00 1.79
N ILE A 222 -10.53 -22.02 1.43
CA ILE A 222 -9.12 -21.96 1.82
C ILE A 222 -8.70 -20.50 2.10
N THR A 223 -7.85 -20.29 3.11
CA THR A 223 -7.22 -18.99 3.30
C THR A 223 -5.86 -18.90 2.61
N TYR A 224 -5.47 -17.68 2.21
CA TYR A 224 -4.14 -17.45 1.60
C TYR A 224 -2.98 -17.88 2.50
N SER A 225 -3.15 -17.81 3.82
CA SER A 225 -2.14 -18.23 4.80
C SER A 225 -1.74 -19.69 4.68
N GLN A 226 -2.62 -20.55 4.13
CA GLN A 226 -2.32 -21.98 3.90
C GLN A 226 -1.20 -22.21 2.86
N LEU A 227 -0.86 -21.16 2.07
CA LEU A 227 0.28 -21.17 1.12
C LEU A 227 1.52 -20.44 1.66
N LYS A 228 1.53 -19.99 2.92
CA LYS A 228 2.63 -19.21 3.52
C LYS A 228 3.94 -20.00 3.55
N ASP A 229 3.86 -21.31 3.79
CA ASP A 229 5.02 -22.19 3.91
C ASP A 229 5.33 -22.99 2.62
N ALA A 230 4.75 -22.61 1.48
CA ALA A 230 4.90 -23.32 0.20
C ALA A 230 6.37 -23.54 -0.26
N LYS A 231 7.34 -22.78 0.30
CA LYS A 231 8.77 -23.03 0.08
C LYS A 231 9.35 -24.19 0.88
N ARG A 232 8.76 -24.50 2.05
CA ARG A 232 9.22 -25.57 2.95
C ARG A 232 8.36 -26.82 2.83
N ASP A 233 7.05 -26.63 2.66
CA ASP A 233 6.06 -27.69 2.51
C ASP A 233 5.16 -27.36 1.31
N MET A 234 5.38 -28.03 0.20
CA MET A 234 4.61 -27.89 -1.04
C MET A 234 3.34 -28.76 -1.07
N THR A 235 3.04 -29.50 -0.03
CA THR A 235 1.94 -30.49 -0.04
C THR A 235 0.60 -29.88 -0.45
N ARG A 236 0.24 -28.72 0.13
CA ARG A 236 -1.02 -28.02 -0.20
C ARG A 236 -1.01 -27.43 -1.62
N LEU A 237 0.14 -26.90 -2.05
CA LEU A 237 0.29 -26.37 -3.41
C LEU A 237 0.15 -27.50 -4.44
N ASN A 238 0.82 -28.64 -4.22
CA ASN A 238 0.73 -29.81 -5.08
C ASN A 238 -0.69 -30.38 -5.12
N PHE A 239 -1.39 -30.39 -3.98
CA PHE A 239 -2.79 -30.77 -3.92
C PHE A 239 -3.67 -29.88 -4.82
N LEU A 240 -3.51 -28.56 -4.73
CA LEU A 240 -4.26 -27.64 -5.60
C LEU A 240 -3.93 -27.83 -7.07
N MET A 241 -2.67 -28.10 -7.41
CA MET A 241 -2.25 -28.38 -8.78
C MET A 241 -2.85 -29.72 -9.30
N ALA A 242 -2.84 -30.75 -8.47
CA ALA A 242 -3.46 -32.05 -8.81
C ALA A 242 -4.98 -31.89 -9.07
N LEU A 243 -5.67 -31.08 -8.26
CA LEU A 243 -7.09 -30.78 -8.52
C LEU A 243 -7.28 -30.06 -9.86
N CYS A 244 -6.36 -29.15 -10.24
CA CYS A 244 -6.43 -28.46 -11.53
C CYS A 244 -6.19 -29.37 -12.73
N GLU A 245 -5.47 -30.49 -12.55
CA GLU A 245 -5.28 -31.51 -13.58
C GLU A 245 -6.52 -32.43 -13.73
N GLN A 246 -7.19 -32.74 -12.61
CA GLN A 246 -8.30 -33.67 -12.55
C GLN A 246 -9.64 -33.01 -12.85
N HIS A 247 -9.80 -31.74 -12.51
CA HIS A 247 -11.07 -31.01 -12.58
C HIS A 247 -10.94 -29.71 -13.40
N ARG A 248 -12.06 -29.26 -13.91
CA ARG A 248 -12.20 -27.88 -14.42
C ARG A 248 -12.34 -26.95 -13.21
N VAL A 249 -11.27 -26.27 -12.83
CA VAL A 249 -11.25 -25.45 -11.63
C VAL A 249 -11.66 -24.01 -11.94
N LEU A 250 -12.49 -23.42 -11.06
CA LEU A 250 -12.79 -22.00 -11.00
C LEU A 250 -12.26 -21.43 -9.67
N PHE A 251 -11.18 -20.66 -9.74
CA PHE A 251 -10.68 -19.94 -8.58
C PHE A 251 -11.47 -18.65 -8.35
N ILE A 252 -11.93 -18.45 -7.12
CA ILE A 252 -12.61 -17.25 -6.68
C ILE A 252 -11.75 -16.61 -5.60
N PHE A 253 -10.97 -15.59 -6.00
CA PHE A 253 -10.02 -14.90 -5.13
C PHE A 253 -10.72 -13.70 -4.48
N ASP A 254 -11.28 -13.90 -3.28
CA ASP A 254 -11.76 -12.81 -2.44
C ASP A 254 -10.57 -12.17 -1.71
N GLU A 255 -10.64 -10.86 -1.47
CA GLU A 255 -9.50 -10.05 -1.01
C GLU A 255 -8.23 -10.31 -1.86
N ALA A 256 -8.41 -10.30 -3.18
CA ALA A 256 -7.40 -10.68 -4.18
C ALA A 256 -6.05 -9.93 -4.06
N HIS A 257 -5.99 -8.81 -3.32
CA HIS A 257 -4.73 -8.14 -3.01
C HIS A 257 -3.74 -9.02 -2.23
N LYS A 258 -4.22 -10.08 -1.55
CA LYS A 258 -3.36 -11.07 -0.87
C LYS A 258 -2.72 -12.04 -1.86
N SER A 259 -3.35 -12.30 -3.01
CA SER A 259 -2.80 -13.13 -4.08
C SER A 259 -1.65 -12.46 -4.84
N SER A 260 -1.54 -11.13 -4.76
CA SER A 260 -0.60 -10.31 -5.51
C SER A 260 0.41 -9.55 -4.65
N GLY A 261 0.62 -9.99 -3.39
CA GLY A 261 1.49 -9.31 -2.42
C GLY A 261 2.96 -9.29 -2.86
N VAL A 262 3.59 -8.10 -2.75
CA VAL A 262 5.00 -7.88 -3.11
C VAL A 262 5.72 -7.26 -1.93
N ASN A 263 6.86 -7.84 -1.51
CA ASN A 263 7.73 -7.35 -0.45
C ASN A 263 9.10 -6.99 -1.03
N ALA A 264 9.55 -5.76 -0.82
CA ALA A 264 10.83 -5.25 -1.32
C ALA A 264 11.07 -5.56 -2.82
N GLY A 265 10.04 -5.40 -3.66
CA GLY A 265 10.11 -5.66 -5.11
C GLY A 265 10.08 -7.13 -5.52
N LYS A 266 9.92 -8.06 -4.56
CA LYS A 266 9.79 -9.50 -4.82
C LYS A 266 8.41 -10.00 -4.42
N ALA A 267 7.84 -10.89 -5.24
CA ALA A 267 6.58 -11.55 -4.91
C ALA A 267 6.67 -12.30 -3.57
N SER A 268 5.63 -12.18 -2.74
CA SER A 268 5.53 -12.94 -1.48
C SER A 268 5.47 -14.45 -1.75
N VAL A 269 5.72 -15.27 -0.74
CA VAL A 269 5.64 -16.75 -0.89
C VAL A 269 4.25 -17.18 -1.37
N ILE A 270 3.21 -16.58 -0.83
CA ILE A 270 1.81 -16.80 -1.24
C ILE A 270 1.63 -16.45 -2.72
N THR A 271 2.10 -15.26 -3.12
CA THR A 271 2.01 -14.79 -4.52
C THR A 271 2.79 -15.70 -5.46
N GLN A 272 3.96 -16.18 -5.05
CA GLN A 272 4.75 -17.13 -5.86
C GLN A 272 3.98 -18.44 -6.06
N GLY A 273 3.35 -18.99 -5.00
CA GLY A 273 2.53 -20.19 -5.09
C GLY A 273 1.33 -20.01 -6.02
N ILE A 274 0.59 -18.90 -5.89
CA ILE A 274 -0.56 -18.61 -6.76
C ILE A 274 -0.11 -18.39 -8.21
N ASN A 275 0.97 -17.63 -8.44
CA ASN A 275 1.50 -17.44 -9.78
C ASN A 275 1.91 -18.77 -10.42
N MET A 276 2.55 -19.67 -9.65
CA MET A 276 2.91 -21.01 -10.10
C MET A 276 1.66 -21.81 -10.52
N ILE A 277 0.60 -21.80 -9.70
CA ILE A 277 -0.66 -22.47 -10.09
C ILE A 277 -1.18 -21.87 -11.40
N LEU A 278 -1.29 -20.55 -11.50
CA LEU A 278 -1.83 -19.90 -12.70
C LEU A 278 -0.98 -20.12 -13.95
N GLU A 279 0.33 -20.28 -13.82
CA GLU A 279 1.26 -20.56 -14.94
C GLU A 279 1.16 -22.01 -15.41
N GLU A 280 1.20 -22.95 -14.47
CA GLU A 280 1.22 -24.38 -14.78
C GLU A 280 -0.17 -24.93 -15.20
N THR A 281 -1.26 -24.23 -14.83
CA THR A 281 -2.63 -24.66 -15.12
C THR A 281 -3.41 -23.65 -15.96
N PRO A 282 -3.02 -23.40 -17.23
CA PRO A 282 -3.62 -22.37 -18.07
C PRO A 282 -5.11 -22.61 -18.40
N GLN A 283 -5.61 -23.84 -18.22
CA GLN A 283 -7.00 -24.22 -18.44
C GLN A 283 -7.95 -23.78 -17.33
N THR A 284 -7.43 -23.40 -16.15
CA THR A 284 -8.25 -22.97 -15.02
C THR A 284 -8.80 -21.56 -15.25
N GLN A 285 -9.99 -21.32 -14.70
CA GLN A 285 -10.63 -20.01 -14.73
C GLN A 285 -10.50 -19.31 -13.37
N CYS A 286 -10.59 -17.99 -13.35
CA CYS A 286 -10.60 -17.28 -12.08
C CYS A 286 -11.39 -15.97 -12.14
N VAL A 287 -11.79 -15.50 -10.96
CA VAL A 287 -12.38 -14.17 -10.72
C VAL A 287 -11.64 -13.55 -9.54
N PHE A 288 -11.27 -12.28 -9.67
CA PHE A 288 -10.60 -11.53 -8.63
C PHE A 288 -11.53 -10.49 -8.02
N LEU A 289 -11.70 -10.52 -6.70
CA LEU A 289 -12.55 -9.58 -5.97
C LEU A 289 -11.70 -8.85 -4.92
N SER A 290 -11.55 -7.55 -5.04
CA SER A 290 -10.89 -6.74 -4.02
C SER A 290 -11.06 -5.25 -4.29
N ALA A 291 -11.44 -4.47 -3.28
CA ALA A 291 -11.46 -3.01 -3.37
C ALA A 291 -10.07 -2.39 -3.56
N THR A 292 -9.02 -3.13 -3.23
CA THR A 292 -7.63 -2.66 -3.15
C THR A 292 -6.67 -3.62 -3.86
N PHE A 293 -7.07 -4.15 -5.02
CA PHE A 293 -6.40 -5.27 -5.67
C PHE A 293 -4.92 -5.02 -6.03
N ALA A 294 -4.51 -3.79 -6.30
CA ALA A 294 -3.14 -3.47 -6.69
C ALA A 294 -2.64 -2.17 -6.05
N LYS A 295 -1.99 -2.28 -4.90
CA LYS A 295 -1.39 -1.14 -4.16
C LYS A 295 0.02 -0.76 -4.63
N ARG A 296 0.59 -1.52 -5.54
CA ARG A 296 1.89 -1.29 -6.19
C ARG A 296 1.84 -1.76 -7.63
N PRO A 297 2.67 -1.20 -8.53
CA PRO A 297 2.70 -1.60 -9.93
C PRO A 297 2.89 -3.11 -10.12
N GLU A 298 3.78 -3.72 -9.36
CA GLU A 298 4.13 -5.13 -9.47
C GLU A 298 2.97 -6.07 -9.11
N CYS A 299 1.99 -5.59 -8.34
CA CYS A 299 0.79 -6.38 -8.03
C CYS A 299 -0.04 -6.69 -9.29
N LEU A 300 0.03 -5.85 -10.32
CA LEU A 300 -0.69 -6.07 -11.59
C LEU A 300 -0.21 -7.31 -12.34
N LEU A 301 1.02 -7.76 -12.11
CA LEU A 301 1.59 -8.92 -12.80
C LEU A 301 0.83 -10.23 -12.53
N THR A 302 0.25 -10.41 -11.35
CA THR A 302 -0.58 -11.59 -11.03
C THR A 302 -1.88 -11.58 -11.85
N PHE A 303 -2.55 -10.41 -11.93
CA PHE A 303 -3.81 -10.27 -12.68
C PHE A 303 -3.59 -10.35 -14.20
N MET A 304 -2.42 -9.94 -14.68
CA MET A 304 -2.02 -10.02 -16.08
C MET A 304 -2.20 -11.43 -16.65
N ARG A 305 -1.89 -12.48 -15.87
CA ARG A 305 -1.91 -13.88 -16.34
C ARG A 305 -3.26 -14.37 -16.84
N ARG A 306 -4.33 -13.70 -16.47
CA ARG A 306 -5.71 -14.08 -16.82
C ARG A 306 -6.52 -12.95 -17.45
N THR A 307 -5.85 -11.90 -17.93
CA THR A 307 -6.48 -10.76 -18.61
C THR A 307 -5.82 -10.51 -19.97
N THR A 308 -6.38 -9.60 -20.76
CA THR A 308 -5.83 -9.17 -22.05
C THR A 308 -4.41 -8.64 -21.96
N LEU A 309 -3.94 -8.23 -20.78
CA LEU A 309 -2.56 -7.77 -20.57
C LEU A 309 -1.54 -8.86 -20.93
N SER A 310 -1.86 -10.14 -20.76
CA SER A 310 -0.97 -11.26 -21.15
C SER A 310 -0.70 -11.34 -22.65
N ALA A 311 -1.56 -10.77 -23.46
CA ALA A 311 -1.44 -10.73 -24.90
C ALA A 311 -0.69 -9.50 -25.41
N LEU A 312 -0.73 -8.40 -24.65
CA LEU A 312 -0.11 -7.12 -25.02
C LEU A 312 1.38 -7.09 -24.68
N ALA A 313 1.79 -7.77 -23.62
CA ALA A 313 3.16 -7.70 -23.13
C ALA A 313 3.59 -8.99 -22.43
N THR A 314 4.89 -9.26 -22.41
CA THR A 314 5.47 -10.23 -21.49
C THR A 314 5.50 -9.65 -20.06
N GLU A 315 5.65 -10.52 -19.03
CA GLU A 315 5.76 -10.06 -17.65
C GLU A 315 6.89 -9.04 -17.45
N ASN A 316 8.07 -9.32 -18.04
CA ASN A 316 9.22 -8.42 -17.95
C ASN A 316 8.95 -7.09 -18.65
N THR A 317 8.34 -7.11 -19.82
CA THR A 317 8.01 -5.90 -20.58
C THR A 317 6.99 -5.04 -19.83
N LEU A 318 5.93 -5.65 -19.25
CA LEU A 318 4.95 -4.93 -18.45
C LEU A 318 5.57 -4.37 -17.17
N LYS A 319 6.42 -5.16 -16.51
CA LYS A 319 7.15 -4.72 -15.32
C LYS A 319 8.03 -3.50 -15.63
N ASP A 320 8.80 -3.55 -16.70
CA ASP A 320 9.66 -2.44 -17.12
C ASP A 320 8.83 -1.21 -17.50
N ALA A 321 7.73 -1.38 -18.21
CA ALA A 321 6.81 -0.30 -18.56
C ALA A 321 6.19 0.36 -17.32
N LEU A 322 5.76 -0.43 -16.32
CA LEU A 322 5.21 0.07 -15.08
C LEU A 322 6.26 0.80 -14.22
N HIS A 323 7.51 0.32 -14.22
CA HIS A 323 8.61 1.00 -13.52
C HIS A 323 9.02 2.31 -14.20
N CYS A 324 9.10 2.31 -15.53
CA CYS A 324 9.48 3.52 -16.29
C CYS A 324 8.35 4.55 -16.34
N GLY A 325 7.11 4.10 -16.53
CA GLY A 325 5.93 4.96 -16.68
C GLY A 325 5.27 5.36 -15.37
N GLY A 326 5.63 4.67 -14.26
CA GLY A 326 5.15 5.01 -12.91
C GLY A 326 3.62 4.98 -12.79
N VAL A 327 3.09 5.90 -11.98
CA VAL A 327 1.65 6.03 -11.70
C VAL A 327 0.81 6.27 -12.96
N PRO A 328 1.21 7.14 -13.91
CA PRO A 328 0.45 7.33 -15.15
C PRO A 328 0.28 6.06 -15.99
N MET A 329 1.28 5.18 -15.99
CA MET A 329 1.16 3.88 -16.67
C MET A 329 0.16 2.95 -15.98
N GLN A 330 0.08 3.01 -14.64
CA GLN A 330 -0.93 2.26 -13.88
C GLN A 330 -2.35 2.73 -14.24
N GLU A 331 -2.58 4.04 -14.33
CA GLU A 331 -3.86 4.62 -14.76
C GLU A 331 -4.25 4.14 -16.17
N TYR A 332 -3.29 4.11 -17.07
CA TYR A 332 -3.51 3.64 -18.44
C TYR A 332 -3.90 2.16 -18.48
N VAL A 333 -3.17 1.29 -17.78
CA VAL A 333 -3.46 -0.15 -17.70
C VAL A 333 -4.86 -0.41 -17.14
N SER A 334 -5.26 0.32 -16.09
CA SER A 334 -6.59 0.19 -15.49
C SER A 334 -7.70 0.64 -16.44
N SER A 335 -7.48 1.73 -17.18
CA SER A 335 -8.40 2.18 -18.23
C SER A 335 -8.58 1.13 -19.33
N CYS A 336 -7.49 0.47 -19.76
CA CYS A 336 -7.55 -0.61 -20.74
C CYS A 336 -8.35 -1.82 -20.23
N LEU A 337 -8.12 -2.24 -18.98
CA LEU A 337 -8.88 -3.35 -18.38
C LEU A 337 -10.37 -3.03 -18.28
N ALA A 338 -10.73 -1.80 -17.92
CA ALA A 338 -12.12 -1.36 -17.87
C ALA A 338 -12.78 -1.33 -19.26
N ALA A 339 -12.07 -0.81 -20.27
CA ALA A 339 -12.54 -0.77 -21.66
C ALA A 339 -12.82 -2.17 -22.24
N GLU A 340 -12.03 -3.18 -21.83
CA GLU A 340 -12.23 -4.57 -22.22
C GLU A 340 -13.27 -5.31 -21.36
N GLY A 341 -13.89 -4.66 -20.39
CA GLY A 341 -14.82 -5.29 -19.46
C GLY A 341 -14.17 -6.33 -18.54
N GLN A 342 -12.87 -6.20 -18.31
CA GLN A 342 -12.09 -7.06 -17.43
C GLN A 342 -11.78 -6.42 -16.08
N MET A 343 -12.25 -5.21 -15.87
CA MET A 343 -12.24 -4.52 -14.60
C MET A 343 -13.53 -3.71 -14.45
N ILE A 344 -14.13 -3.81 -13.28
CA ILE A 344 -15.24 -2.96 -12.87
C ILE A 344 -15.00 -2.45 -11.45
N ARG A 345 -15.28 -1.15 -11.22
CA ARG A 345 -15.19 -0.53 -9.91
C ARG A 345 -16.37 0.39 -9.67
N ARG A 346 -17.07 0.14 -8.60
CA ARG A 346 -18.17 0.98 -8.12
C ARG A 346 -17.89 1.39 -6.69
N GLU A 347 -18.40 2.56 -6.34
CA GLU A 347 -18.14 3.19 -5.05
C GLU A 347 -19.46 3.70 -4.47
N HIS A 348 -19.49 3.89 -3.15
CA HIS A 348 -20.59 4.60 -2.51
C HIS A 348 -20.54 6.07 -2.91
N SER A 349 -21.72 6.69 -3.04
CA SER A 349 -21.76 8.13 -3.28
C SER A 349 -21.08 8.86 -2.14
N GLY A 350 -20.07 9.67 -2.48
CA GLY A 350 -19.41 10.58 -1.54
C GLY A 350 -20.11 11.94 -1.41
N GLU A 351 -21.24 12.13 -2.11
CA GLU A 351 -22.02 13.37 -2.02
C GLU A 351 -22.61 13.48 -0.61
N GLY A 352 -22.34 14.60 0.06
CA GLY A 352 -22.78 14.84 1.44
C GLY A 352 -21.87 14.29 2.53
N LEU A 353 -20.78 13.56 2.21
CA LEU A 353 -19.81 13.18 3.21
C LEU A 353 -18.96 14.40 3.63
N PRO A 354 -18.86 14.69 4.94
CA PRO A 354 -18.00 15.76 5.43
C PRO A 354 -16.54 15.49 5.09
N THR A 355 -15.81 16.54 4.75
CA THR A 355 -14.36 16.47 4.52
C THR A 355 -13.66 16.03 5.83
N PRO A 356 -12.69 15.13 5.78
CA PRO A 356 -11.87 14.81 6.94
C PRO A 356 -11.21 16.05 7.53
N VAL A 357 -11.21 16.15 8.86
CA VAL A 357 -10.56 17.22 9.60
C VAL A 357 -9.14 16.78 9.95
N TYR A 358 -8.16 17.67 9.75
CA TYR A 358 -6.77 17.46 10.17
C TYR A 358 -6.46 18.40 11.32
N THR A 359 -6.25 17.84 12.49
CA THR A 359 -5.91 18.59 13.71
C THR A 359 -4.41 18.46 13.95
N TYR A 360 -3.67 19.52 13.65
CA TYR A 360 -2.23 19.62 13.91
C TYR A 360 -2.00 20.19 15.32
N LEU A 361 -1.08 19.58 16.04
CA LEU A 361 -0.71 20.01 17.39
C LEU A 361 0.47 21.00 17.34
N ASP A 362 0.36 22.03 16.51
CA ASP A 362 1.43 23.01 16.27
C ASP A 362 1.70 23.86 17.52
N GLU A 363 0.68 24.18 18.32
CA GLU A 363 0.81 24.93 19.59
C GLU A 363 1.65 24.19 20.64
N ALA A 364 1.75 22.87 20.54
CA ALA A 364 2.54 22.05 21.44
C ALA A 364 3.95 21.71 20.89
N LEU A 365 4.37 22.30 19.78
CA LEU A 365 5.62 21.95 19.11
C LEU A 365 6.84 22.09 20.01
N ASP A 366 6.95 23.16 20.78
CA ASP A 366 8.10 23.41 21.66
C ASP A 366 8.22 22.32 22.72
N VAL A 367 7.12 22.02 23.45
CA VAL A 367 7.10 20.99 24.50
C VAL A 367 7.28 19.58 23.90
N HIS A 368 6.55 19.27 22.84
CA HIS A 368 6.67 17.97 22.16
C HIS A 368 8.04 17.79 21.53
N GLY A 369 8.63 18.87 20.99
CA GLY A 369 9.96 18.88 20.40
C GLY A 369 11.05 18.59 21.42
N GLU A 370 11.01 19.24 22.59
CA GLU A 370 11.95 19.00 23.67
C GLU A 370 11.88 17.55 24.16
N GLN A 371 10.68 17.03 24.41
CA GLN A 371 10.50 15.65 24.85
C GLN A 371 10.96 14.66 23.77
N PHE A 372 10.67 14.93 22.49
CA PHE A 372 11.12 14.12 21.38
C PHE A 372 12.64 14.09 21.31
N ASP A 373 13.29 15.24 21.35
CA ASP A 373 14.74 15.39 21.22
C ASP A 373 15.50 14.68 22.36
N LYS A 374 14.97 14.74 23.58
CA LYS A 374 15.49 14.05 24.76
C LYS A 374 15.49 12.52 24.55
N VAL A 375 14.39 11.94 24.12
CA VAL A 375 14.29 10.49 23.83
C VAL A 375 15.23 10.10 22.69
N MET A 376 15.29 10.90 21.63
CA MET A 376 16.15 10.64 20.47
C MET A 376 17.64 10.84 20.79
N PHE A 377 17.98 11.67 21.75
CA PHE A 377 19.35 11.76 22.26
C PHE A 377 19.82 10.40 22.82
N PHE A 378 19.06 9.82 23.76
CA PHE A 378 19.39 8.51 24.33
C PHE A 378 19.36 7.39 23.28
N PHE A 379 18.42 7.44 22.35
CA PHE A 379 18.42 6.47 21.24
C PHE A 379 19.69 6.54 20.40
N ARG A 380 20.23 7.73 20.10
CA ARG A 380 21.51 7.89 19.40
C ARG A 380 22.68 7.31 20.20
N GLU A 381 22.71 7.52 21.52
CA GLU A 381 23.75 6.95 22.38
C GLU A 381 23.70 5.41 22.38
N ILE A 382 22.50 4.82 22.41
CA ILE A 382 22.33 3.35 22.28
C ILE A 382 22.77 2.87 20.89
N VAL A 383 22.53 3.63 19.81
CA VAL A 383 23.01 3.30 18.46
C VAL A 383 24.53 3.36 18.37
N LYS A 384 25.18 4.32 19.03
CA LYS A 384 26.67 4.38 19.14
C LYS A 384 27.19 3.14 19.86
N LEU A 385 26.62 2.78 21.00
CA LEU A 385 26.96 1.56 21.73
C LEU A 385 26.81 0.32 20.83
N SER A 386 25.72 0.23 20.06
CA SER A 386 25.51 -0.87 19.10
C SER A 386 26.61 -0.94 18.03
N ALA A 387 27.15 0.20 17.61
CA ALA A 387 28.26 0.25 16.67
C ALA A 387 29.58 -0.24 17.32
N MET A 388 29.84 0.16 18.56
CA MET A 388 31.00 -0.31 19.34
C MET A 388 30.96 -1.84 19.54
N VAL A 389 29.80 -2.37 19.99
CA VAL A 389 29.58 -3.82 20.14
C VAL A 389 29.84 -4.56 18.82
N ARG A 390 29.30 -4.05 17.71
CA ARG A 390 29.52 -4.67 16.39
C ARG A 390 30.98 -4.66 15.96
N THR A 391 31.70 -3.58 16.23
CA THR A 391 33.12 -3.45 15.93
C THR A 391 33.92 -4.48 16.74
N MET A 392 33.68 -4.59 18.04
CA MET A 392 34.32 -5.58 18.91
C MET A 392 34.02 -7.02 18.44
N VAL A 393 32.79 -7.35 18.10
CA VAL A 393 32.43 -8.68 17.58
C VAL A 393 33.16 -8.98 16.26
N ASN A 394 33.30 -7.99 15.37
CA ASN A 394 34.08 -8.15 14.14
C ASN A 394 35.57 -8.32 14.42
N HIS A 395 36.13 -7.57 15.39
CA HIS A 395 37.53 -7.75 15.81
C HIS A 395 37.76 -9.14 16.42
N ALA A 396 36.84 -9.65 17.24
CA ALA A 396 36.90 -11.02 17.74
C ALA A 396 37.03 -12.05 16.60
N LEU A 397 36.25 -11.89 15.54
CA LEU A 397 36.36 -12.73 14.34
C LEU A 397 37.73 -12.63 13.65
N MET A 398 38.34 -11.45 13.62
CA MET A 398 39.68 -11.26 13.06
C MET A 398 40.78 -12.00 13.90
N TYR A 399 40.57 -12.13 15.21
CA TYR A 399 41.40 -12.92 16.10
C TYR A 399 41.05 -14.42 16.15
N ASN A 400 40.17 -14.89 15.23
CA ASN A 400 39.63 -16.26 15.19
C ASN A 400 38.84 -16.65 16.45
N VAL A 401 38.33 -15.69 17.18
CA VAL A 401 37.44 -15.91 18.32
C VAL A 401 35.98 -15.82 17.84
N LEU A 402 35.27 -16.93 17.91
CA LEU A 402 33.82 -16.97 17.59
C LEU A 402 33.03 -16.75 18.89
N LEU A 403 32.48 -15.55 19.02
CA LEU A 403 31.54 -15.25 20.10
C LEU A 403 30.15 -15.81 19.76
N PRO A 404 29.48 -16.52 20.68
CA PRO A 404 28.08 -16.98 20.48
C PRO A 404 27.10 -15.80 20.67
N PHE A 405 27.27 -14.78 19.83
CA PHE A 405 26.57 -13.51 19.95
C PHE A 405 26.06 -13.02 18.60
N ASN A 406 24.75 -12.68 18.54
CA ASN A 406 24.12 -12.06 17.38
C ASN A 406 23.82 -10.60 17.68
N CYS A 407 24.48 -9.68 16.97
CA CYS A 407 24.25 -8.26 17.15
C CYS A 407 22.79 -7.87 16.95
N TYR A 408 22.21 -7.19 17.93
CA TYR A 408 20.85 -6.70 17.84
C TYR A 408 20.74 -5.58 16.77
N PRO A 409 19.72 -5.59 15.91
CA PRO A 409 19.55 -4.58 14.87
C PRO A 409 18.98 -3.28 15.43
N THR A 410 19.66 -2.61 16.33
CA THR A 410 19.21 -1.43 17.10
C THR A 410 18.67 -0.32 16.20
N ARG A 411 19.35 0.01 15.10
CA ARG A 411 18.87 1.03 14.15
C ARG A 411 17.53 0.69 13.50
N ALA A 412 17.20 -0.58 13.37
CA ALA A 412 15.92 -1.00 12.80
C ALA A 412 14.75 -0.67 13.73
N GLN A 413 14.99 -0.44 15.02
CA GLN A 413 13.99 -0.09 16.02
C GLN A 413 13.55 1.38 15.94
N LEU A 414 14.28 2.22 15.20
CA LEU A 414 13.94 3.65 15.05
C LEU A 414 12.49 3.88 14.67
N PHE A 415 11.99 3.11 13.70
CA PHE A 415 10.61 3.23 13.24
C PHE A 415 9.60 2.92 14.36
N TYR A 416 9.88 1.89 15.15
CA TYR A 416 9.02 1.47 16.25
C TYR A 416 9.02 2.49 17.39
N ILE A 417 10.20 2.94 17.83
CA ILE A 417 10.34 3.97 18.86
C ILE A 417 9.63 5.26 18.43
N ASN A 418 9.81 5.68 17.19
CA ASN A 418 9.17 6.87 16.66
C ASN A 418 7.63 6.75 16.71
N LYS A 419 7.06 5.58 16.38
CA LYS A 419 5.62 5.33 16.48
C LYS A 419 5.09 5.44 17.92
N VAL A 420 5.81 4.86 18.89
CA VAL A 420 5.46 4.94 20.31
C VAL A 420 5.47 6.38 20.77
N LEU A 421 6.58 7.06 20.50
CA LEU A 421 6.83 8.43 20.91
C LEU A 421 5.76 9.41 20.36
N LEU A 422 5.48 9.32 19.06
CA LEU A 422 4.44 10.16 18.44
C LEU A 422 3.03 9.91 19.02
N LEU A 423 2.70 8.67 19.41
CA LEU A 423 1.41 8.40 20.04
C LEU A 423 1.39 8.89 21.50
N SER A 424 2.50 8.74 22.22
CA SER A 424 2.63 9.22 23.62
C SER A 424 2.46 10.73 23.71
N LEU A 425 3.07 11.49 22.79
CA LEU A 425 2.96 12.95 22.74
C LEU A 425 1.51 13.45 22.58
N LYS A 426 0.64 12.69 21.92
CA LYS A 426 -0.75 13.12 21.63
C LYS A 426 -1.82 12.38 22.43
N ALA A 427 -1.45 11.49 23.34
CA ALA A 427 -2.39 10.63 24.06
C ALA A 427 -3.48 11.43 24.80
N LYS A 428 -3.10 12.48 25.55
CA LYS A 428 -4.02 13.37 26.29
C LYS A 428 -5.01 14.07 25.32
N LYS A 429 -4.51 14.56 24.17
CA LYS A 429 -5.37 15.25 23.17
C LYS A 429 -6.35 14.30 22.51
N VAL A 430 -5.94 13.06 22.25
CA VAL A 430 -6.83 12.01 21.73
C VAL A 430 -7.96 11.71 22.71
N ALA A 431 -7.65 11.57 23.99
CA ALA A 431 -8.66 11.37 25.05
C ALA A 431 -9.64 12.54 25.11
N GLN A 432 -9.14 13.77 25.13
CA GLN A 432 -9.97 14.98 25.12
C GLN A 432 -10.91 15.03 23.93
N ALA A 433 -10.39 14.79 22.72
CA ALA A 433 -11.21 14.78 21.50
C ALA A 433 -12.30 13.70 21.55
N ALA A 434 -12.00 12.52 22.10
CA ALA A 434 -12.99 11.45 22.28
C ALA A 434 -14.10 11.87 23.27
N ILE A 435 -13.73 12.42 24.43
CA ILE A 435 -14.65 12.90 25.49
C ILE A 435 -15.58 14.00 24.93
N GLU A 436 -15.02 14.98 24.22
CA GLU A 436 -15.78 16.08 23.60
C GLU A 436 -16.83 15.56 22.61
N ASN A 437 -16.46 14.59 21.75
CA ASN A 437 -17.40 14.00 20.81
C ASN A 437 -18.49 13.18 21.50
N VAL A 438 -18.19 12.44 22.57
CA VAL A 438 -19.21 11.73 23.37
C VAL A 438 -20.17 12.73 24.03
N ARG A 439 -19.67 13.83 24.57
CA ARG A 439 -20.49 14.91 25.15
C ARG A 439 -21.39 15.58 24.11
N GLN A 440 -21.00 15.55 22.83
CA GLN A 440 -21.83 16.02 21.70
C GLN A 440 -22.83 14.95 21.21
N GLY A 441 -23.00 13.83 21.93
CA GLY A 441 -23.93 12.76 21.60
C GLY A 441 -23.46 11.83 20.48
N ARG A 442 -22.17 11.84 20.14
CA ARG A 442 -21.58 10.95 19.13
C ARG A 442 -21.02 9.68 19.73
N SER A 443 -20.95 8.61 18.94
CA SER A 443 -20.16 7.43 19.28
C SER A 443 -18.83 7.47 18.59
N VAL A 444 -17.73 7.19 19.29
CA VAL A 444 -16.36 7.42 18.84
C VAL A 444 -15.64 6.11 18.56
N VAL A 445 -14.94 6.06 17.42
CA VAL A 445 -14.01 4.98 17.07
C VAL A 445 -12.60 5.55 17.01
N ILE A 446 -11.68 5.05 17.84
CA ILE A 446 -10.26 5.44 17.81
C ILE A 446 -9.51 4.42 16.96
N GLY A 447 -8.97 4.87 15.82
CA GLY A 447 -8.23 4.03 14.87
C GLY A 447 -6.72 4.15 15.05
N MET A 448 -6.04 3.02 15.29
CA MET A 448 -4.59 2.96 15.44
C MET A 448 -3.97 1.79 14.69
N SER A 449 -2.65 1.81 14.49
CA SER A 449 -1.94 0.79 13.74
C SER A 449 -1.30 -0.28 14.61
N ASP A 450 -0.85 0.05 15.83
CA ASP A 450 -0.05 -0.82 16.68
C ASP A 450 -0.57 -0.80 18.12
N THR A 451 -0.48 -1.93 18.82
CA THR A 451 -0.96 -2.06 20.22
C THR A 451 0.14 -1.86 21.25
N LEU A 452 1.40 -1.89 20.82
CA LEU A 452 2.57 -1.77 21.69
C LEU A 452 2.66 -2.89 22.77
N GLU A 453 1.93 -4.01 22.58
CA GLU A 453 1.85 -5.13 23.50
C GLU A 453 3.22 -5.69 23.91
N CYS A 454 4.14 -5.79 22.91
CA CYS A 454 5.47 -6.33 23.18
C CYS A 454 6.31 -5.50 24.16
N ILE A 455 5.97 -4.23 24.39
CA ILE A 455 6.64 -3.42 25.42
C ILE A 455 6.11 -3.79 26.80
N VAL A 456 4.78 -3.86 26.92
CA VAL A 456 4.12 -4.13 28.19
C VAL A 456 4.47 -5.52 28.73
N GLN A 457 4.59 -6.52 27.85
CA GLN A 457 4.99 -7.89 28.21
C GLN A 457 6.42 -8.01 28.75
N ASP A 458 7.33 -7.14 28.28
CA ASP A 458 8.74 -7.21 28.64
C ASP A 458 9.14 -6.23 29.76
N VAL A 459 8.17 -5.49 30.33
CA VAL A 459 8.44 -4.63 31.48
C VAL A 459 8.61 -5.50 32.73
N THR A 460 9.77 -5.42 33.38
CA THR A 460 10.03 -6.17 34.61
C THR A 460 9.37 -5.51 35.78
N ALA A 461 8.55 -6.25 36.50
CA ALA A 461 7.92 -5.77 37.74
C ALA A 461 8.96 -5.67 38.87
N ASN A 462 8.85 -4.64 39.68
CA ASN A 462 9.59 -4.50 40.93
C ASN A 462 9.08 -5.51 41.96
N GLU A 463 9.77 -5.62 43.12
CA GLU A 463 9.36 -6.53 44.22
C GLU A 463 7.96 -6.23 44.75
N ASP A 464 7.49 -5.00 44.65
CA ASP A 464 6.17 -4.53 45.07
C ASP A 464 5.08 -4.68 43.99
N GLY A 465 5.43 -5.23 42.80
CA GLY A 465 4.53 -5.38 41.67
C GLY A 465 4.35 -4.11 40.84
N SER A 466 4.99 -3.01 41.19
CA SER A 466 5.03 -1.79 40.40
C SER A 466 5.97 -1.95 39.20
N VAL A 467 5.71 -1.18 38.16
CA VAL A 467 6.55 -1.11 36.96
C VAL A 467 6.81 0.34 36.59
N ARG A 468 7.94 0.58 35.98
CA ARG A 468 8.23 1.88 35.38
C ARG A 468 7.42 2.04 34.09
N GLY A 469 6.44 2.95 34.11
CA GLY A 469 5.46 3.14 33.05
C GLY A 469 5.80 4.26 32.05
N ASP A 470 6.94 4.95 32.21
CA ASP A 470 7.40 5.99 31.28
C ASP A 470 8.23 5.40 30.13
N ILE A 471 8.57 6.23 29.13
CA ILE A 471 9.29 5.82 27.93
C ILE A 471 10.70 5.28 28.22
N SER A 472 11.28 5.57 29.41
CA SER A 472 12.59 5.04 29.81
C SER A 472 12.62 3.51 29.84
N ALA A 473 11.50 2.86 30.19
CA ALA A 473 11.38 1.41 30.18
C ALA A 473 11.71 0.83 28.79
N LEU A 474 11.24 1.48 27.71
CA LEU A 474 11.58 1.09 26.35
C LEU A 474 13.05 1.31 26.00
N LEU A 475 13.63 2.45 26.43
CA LEU A 475 15.04 2.76 26.18
C LEU A 475 15.97 1.79 26.94
N LEU A 476 15.70 1.50 28.20
CA LEU A 476 16.47 0.54 29.02
C LEU A 476 16.43 -0.86 28.41
N ARG A 477 15.26 -1.31 27.99
CA ARG A 477 15.13 -2.59 27.28
C ARG A 477 15.95 -2.65 25.99
N LEU A 478 15.93 -1.58 25.18
CA LEU A 478 16.70 -1.51 23.95
C LEU A 478 18.20 -1.51 24.23
N LEU A 479 18.62 -0.80 25.25
CA LEU A 479 19.98 -0.75 25.73
C LEU A 479 20.47 -2.15 26.15
N GLU A 480 19.67 -2.89 26.92
CA GLU A 480 19.96 -4.26 27.33
C GLU A 480 20.06 -5.21 26.13
N LYS A 481 19.07 -5.19 25.22
CA LYS A 481 19.12 -6.01 23.99
C LYS A 481 20.32 -5.70 23.09
N THR A 482 20.83 -4.47 23.15
CA THR A 482 22.01 -4.08 22.37
C THR A 482 23.27 -4.80 22.86
N VAL A 483 23.43 -5.02 24.17
CA VAL A 483 24.60 -5.72 24.73
C VAL A 483 24.36 -7.22 24.91
N CYS A 484 23.13 -7.68 25.10
CA CYS A 484 22.80 -9.11 25.24
C CYS A 484 22.53 -9.82 23.89
N GLY A 485 22.29 -9.06 22.80
CA GLY A 485 22.09 -9.62 21.45
C GLY A 485 20.69 -10.10 21.15
N SER A 486 20.52 -10.74 19.98
CA SER A 486 19.26 -11.27 19.49
C SER A 486 19.31 -12.78 19.29
N GLY A 487 18.36 -13.52 19.88
CA GLY A 487 18.11 -14.94 19.59
C GLY A 487 18.65 -15.94 20.63
N SER A 488 18.34 -17.22 20.41
CA SER A 488 18.56 -18.35 21.34
C SER A 488 20.02 -18.81 21.47
N THR A 489 20.97 -18.16 20.85
CA THR A 489 22.39 -18.55 20.91
C THR A 489 23.07 -18.14 22.21
N ASN A 490 22.48 -17.21 22.94
CA ASN A 490 22.96 -16.78 24.25
C ASN A 490 22.02 -17.34 25.33
N SER A 491 22.30 -18.55 25.80
CA SER A 491 21.49 -19.29 26.78
C SER A 491 21.37 -18.62 28.17
N ALA A 492 22.15 -17.58 28.42
CA ALA A 492 22.22 -16.90 29.72
C ALA A 492 21.79 -15.43 29.68
N ASN A 493 21.40 -14.86 28.53
CA ASN A 493 21.14 -13.41 28.35
C ASN A 493 22.28 -12.52 28.90
N ARG A 494 23.50 -13.00 28.80
CA ARG A 494 24.67 -12.29 29.35
C ARG A 494 25.13 -11.20 28.38
N PRO A 495 25.56 -10.03 28.89
CA PRO A 495 26.18 -8.99 28.09
C PRO A 495 27.42 -9.47 27.37
N VAL A 496 27.65 -9.02 26.13
CA VAL A 496 28.77 -9.44 25.30
C VAL A 496 30.14 -9.09 25.91
N PHE A 497 30.24 -8.01 26.66
CA PHE A 497 31.46 -7.59 27.31
C PHE A 497 31.87 -8.57 28.43
N GLU A 498 30.92 -9.16 29.15
CA GLU A 498 31.24 -10.22 30.13
C GLU A 498 31.75 -11.49 29.46
N MET A 499 31.28 -11.82 28.26
CA MET A 499 31.77 -12.97 27.50
C MET A 499 33.24 -12.77 27.05
N VAL A 500 33.62 -11.54 26.74
CA VAL A 500 34.94 -11.18 26.28
C VAL A 500 35.94 -11.10 27.44
N GLU A 501 35.50 -10.74 28.64
CA GLU A 501 36.37 -10.74 29.84
C GLU A 501 36.99 -12.13 30.17
N GLU A 502 36.28 -13.21 29.78
CA GLU A 502 36.75 -14.58 29.96
C GLU A 502 37.82 -15.01 28.93
N LEU A 503 38.07 -14.21 27.89
CA LEU A 503 39.07 -14.50 26.85
C LEU A 503 40.48 -14.03 27.26
N GLU A 504 41.52 -14.52 26.56
CA GLU A 504 42.92 -14.14 26.85
C GLU A 504 43.35 -12.85 26.10
N GLU A 505 42.63 -12.45 25.06
CA GLU A 505 43.03 -11.34 24.18
C GLU A 505 42.90 -9.97 24.86
N MET A 506 44.00 -9.35 25.19
CA MET A 506 44.08 -8.07 25.92
C MET A 506 43.41 -6.89 25.18
N SER A 507 43.51 -6.87 23.84
CA SER A 507 42.88 -5.80 23.03
C SER A 507 41.38 -5.87 23.10
N LEU A 508 40.79 -7.06 23.03
CA LEU A 508 39.36 -7.26 23.15
C LEU A 508 38.83 -6.91 24.56
N LYS A 509 39.62 -7.21 25.60
CA LYS A 509 39.26 -6.82 26.98
C LYS A 509 39.21 -5.30 27.16
N ALA A 510 40.11 -4.56 26.51
CA ALA A 510 40.08 -3.11 26.56
C ALA A 510 38.80 -2.55 25.89
N GLU A 511 38.42 -3.05 24.72
CA GLU A 511 37.17 -2.69 24.05
C GLU A 511 35.94 -3.10 24.88
N ALA A 512 35.92 -4.29 25.47
CA ALA A 512 34.86 -4.78 26.34
C ALA A 512 34.65 -3.88 27.56
N LYS A 513 35.78 -3.43 28.18
CA LYS A 513 35.72 -2.50 29.30
C LYS A 513 35.14 -1.15 28.91
N GLU A 514 35.57 -0.59 27.79
CA GLU A 514 35.02 0.66 27.26
C GLU A 514 33.49 0.55 26.99
N ILE A 515 33.07 -0.56 26.40
CA ILE A 515 31.65 -0.85 26.15
C ILE A 515 30.86 -0.97 27.47
N SER A 516 31.45 -1.66 28.48
CA SER A 516 30.83 -1.83 29.81
C SER A 516 30.67 -0.49 30.54
N GLU A 517 31.70 0.35 30.54
CA GLU A 517 31.66 1.69 31.12
C GLU A 517 30.63 2.58 30.45
N TYR A 518 30.59 2.56 29.11
CA TYR A 518 29.65 3.34 28.33
C TYR A 518 28.22 2.84 28.52
N TYR A 519 27.98 1.53 28.53
CA TYR A 519 26.68 0.94 28.86
C TYR A 519 26.18 1.38 30.24
N THR A 520 27.05 1.35 31.26
CA THR A 520 26.71 1.71 32.64
C THR A 520 26.35 3.19 32.75
N SER A 521 27.10 4.06 32.08
CA SER A 521 26.81 5.50 32.03
C SER A 521 25.42 5.77 31.40
N ILE A 522 25.17 5.22 30.18
CA ILE A 522 23.87 5.42 29.50
C ILE A 522 22.72 4.86 30.37
N LYS A 523 22.91 3.71 31.02
CA LYS A 523 21.89 3.09 31.87
C LYS A 523 21.58 3.97 33.06
N GLN A 524 22.61 4.55 33.72
CA GLN A 524 22.42 5.48 34.82
C GLN A 524 21.68 6.74 34.37
N ASP A 525 22.15 7.37 33.28
CA ASP A 525 21.55 8.59 32.75
C ASP A 525 20.05 8.40 32.40
N ILE A 526 19.69 7.29 31.74
CA ILE A 526 18.28 6.96 31.43
C ILE A 526 17.47 6.72 32.71
N THR A 527 18.10 6.10 33.74
CA THR A 527 17.39 5.78 34.99
C THR A 527 17.12 7.02 35.83
N GLU A 528 18.05 7.96 35.85
CA GLU A 528 17.93 9.24 36.58
C GLU A 528 17.04 10.25 35.87
N GLU A 529 16.90 10.12 34.52
CA GLU A 529 16.08 11.03 33.73
C GLU A 529 14.58 10.78 33.92
N VAL A 530 13.81 11.85 33.99
CA VAL A 530 12.34 11.81 34.04
C VAL A 530 11.76 12.14 32.67
N PHE A 531 11.01 11.16 32.11
CA PHE A 531 10.30 11.34 30.86
C PHE A 531 8.81 11.50 31.16
N HIS A 532 8.22 12.64 30.79
CA HIS A 532 6.79 12.90 30.94
C HIS A 532 5.96 12.24 29.82
N LEU A 533 6.38 11.05 29.37
CA LEU A 533 5.80 10.32 28.24
C LEU A 533 5.47 8.89 28.65
N PRO A 534 4.20 8.45 28.52
CA PRO A 534 3.82 7.08 28.86
C PRO A 534 4.39 6.06 27.85
N VAL A 535 4.85 4.92 28.34
CA VAL A 535 5.25 3.79 27.49
C VAL A 535 4.03 3.08 26.88
N SER A 536 2.87 3.17 27.54
CA SER A 536 1.60 2.64 27.03
C SER A 536 0.55 3.77 26.88
N PRO A 537 0.62 4.57 25.81
CA PRO A 537 -0.30 5.69 25.60
C PRO A 537 -1.78 5.24 25.46
N ILE A 538 -2.02 4.01 25.03
CA ILE A 538 -3.37 3.44 24.94
C ILE A 538 -4.04 3.40 26.33
N ASP A 539 -3.30 3.00 27.35
CA ASP A 539 -3.82 2.89 28.72
C ASP A 539 -4.10 4.26 29.32
N VAL A 540 -3.28 5.26 29.02
CA VAL A 540 -3.56 6.65 29.38
C VAL A 540 -4.86 7.14 28.73
N ILE A 541 -5.02 6.91 27.41
CA ILE A 541 -6.24 7.26 26.69
C ILE A 541 -7.45 6.59 27.34
N ARG A 542 -7.36 5.28 27.65
CA ARG A 542 -8.42 4.52 28.31
C ARG A 542 -8.78 5.10 29.67
N GLN A 543 -7.79 5.31 30.55
CA GLN A 543 -8.01 5.80 31.89
C GLN A 543 -8.64 7.20 31.92
N LEU A 544 -8.13 8.13 31.06
CA LEU A 544 -8.69 9.48 30.96
C LEU A 544 -10.14 9.47 30.47
N ILE A 545 -10.47 8.62 29.46
CA ILE A 545 -11.83 8.53 28.94
C ILE A 545 -12.77 7.91 29.97
N THR A 546 -12.37 6.84 30.65
CA THR A 546 -13.25 6.13 31.61
C THR A 546 -13.42 6.86 32.94
N ALA A 547 -12.52 7.78 33.29
CA ALA A 547 -12.68 8.65 34.47
C ALA A 547 -13.77 9.71 34.26
N GLU A 548 -14.08 10.05 33.02
CA GLU A 548 -14.98 11.12 32.65
C GLU A 548 -16.45 10.71 32.56
N LYS A 549 -17.33 11.67 32.82
CA LYS A 549 -18.78 11.50 32.74
C LYS A 549 -19.39 12.38 31.66
N PHE A 550 -20.49 11.93 31.12
CA PHE A 550 -21.32 12.70 30.20
C PHE A 550 -22.79 12.67 30.65
N VAL A 551 -23.57 13.65 30.20
CA VAL A 551 -25.00 13.71 30.45
C VAL A 551 -25.71 12.95 29.35
N ALA A 552 -26.37 11.86 29.69
CA ALA A 552 -27.19 11.09 28.75
C ALA A 552 -28.45 11.88 28.34
N PRO A 553 -29.12 11.52 27.25
CA PRO A 553 -30.36 12.20 26.82
C PRO A 553 -31.50 12.23 27.87
N ASN A 554 -31.49 11.28 28.79
CA ASN A 554 -32.43 11.21 29.91
C ASN A 554 -32.04 12.09 31.10
N GLY A 555 -30.92 12.84 31.02
CA GLY A 555 -30.42 13.73 32.08
C GLY A 555 -29.54 13.05 33.15
N GLU A 556 -29.24 11.77 33.00
CA GLU A 556 -28.38 11.05 33.93
C GLU A 556 -26.90 11.28 33.63
N TYR A 557 -26.07 11.36 34.72
CA TYR A 557 -24.62 11.40 34.60
C TYR A 557 -24.08 9.97 34.55
N LEU A 558 -23.58 9.56 33.37
CA LEU A 558 -23.03 8.23 33.13
C LEU A 558 -21.51 8.33 32.86
N ASN A 559 -20.76 7.36 33.37
CA ASN A 559 -19.37 7.20 32.98
C ASN A 559 -19.28 6.82 31.48
N ILE A 560 -18.25 7.34 30.77
CA ILE A 560 -18.01 6.98 29.39
C ILE A 560 -17.58 5.50 29.32
N ARG A 561 -18.29 4.72 28.54
CA ARG A 561 -18.03 3.27 28.36
C ARG A 561 -17.08 3.04 27.21
N PHE A 562 -15.90 2.55 27.56
CA PHE A 562 -14.80 2.32 26.63
C PHE A 562 -14.50 0.83 26.51
N GLU A 563 -14.23 0.34 25.29
CA GLU A 563 -13.74 -1.01 25.06
C GLU A 563 -12.69 -1.02 23.94
N GLU A 564 -11.79 -2.00 23.99
CA GLU A 564 -10.68 -2.14 23.08
C GLU A 564 -10.83 -3.40 22.22
N CYS A 565 -10.91 -3.24 20.91
CA CYS A 565 -10.95 -4.34 19.96
C CYS A 565 -9.56 -4.56 19.34
N THR A 566 -8.64 -5.12 20.15
CA THR A 566 -7.26 -5.42 19.78
C THR A 566 -6.86 -6.81 20.26
N GLY A 567 -5.67 -7.28 19.87
CA GLY A 567 -5.11 -8.54 20.34
C GLY A 567 -4.47 -8.48 21.73
N ARG A 568 -4.38 -7.31 22.35
CA ARG A 568 -3.62 -7.04 23.57
C ARG A 568 -4.17 -7.81 24.80
N ALA A 569 -3.28 -8.44 25.58
CA ALA A 569 -3.60 -9.21 26.77
C ALA A 569 -3.29 -8.48 28.09
N HIS A 570 -2.31 -7.57 28.07
CA HIS A 570 -1.84 -6.83 29.22
C HIS A 570 -2.19 -5.36 29.09
N GLN A 571 -2.34 -4.68 30.22
CA GLN A 571 -2.54 -3.24 30.30
C GLN A 571 -1.67 -2.67 31.43
N LEU A 572 -1.39 -1.37 31.36
CA LEU A 572 -0.80 -0.62 32.46
C LEU A 572 -1.86 0.27 33.10
N ASP A 573 -1.97 0.19 34.41
CA ASP A 573 -2.81 1.09 35.20
C ASP A 573 -1.87 2.11 35.88
N TYR A 574 -1.88 3.35 35.36
CA TYR A 574 -1.11 4.47 35.87
C TYR A 574 -1.76 5.02 37.13
N LEU A 575 -0.95 5.33 38.12
CA LEU A 575 -1.46 5.86 39.42
C LEU A 575 -1.97 7.31 39.29
N SER A 576 -1.43 8.08 38.36
CA SER A 576 -1.82 9.48 38.11
C SER A 576 -1.85 9.79 36.61
N PRO A 577 -2.87 9.35 35.86
CA PRO A 577 -2.93 9.56 34.40
C PRO A 577 -3.17 11.02 34.00
N GLU A 578 -3.67 11.87 34.93
CA GLU A 578 -3.93 13.30 34.69
C GLU A 578 -2.74 14.20 35.05
N GLY A 579 -1.84 13.71 35.90
CA GLY A 579 -0.71 14.50 36.40
C GLY A 579 0.29 14.86 35.31
N ASP A 580 0.84 16.07 35.38
CA ASP A 580 1.89 16.49 34.42
C ASP A 580 3.22 15.74 34.65
N ASP A 581 3.36 15.00 35.80
CA ASP A 581 4.68 14.67 36.29
C ASP A 581 4.99 13.18 36.41
N ASP A 582 4.04 12.22 36.42
CA ASP A 582 4.43 10.86 36.81
C ASP A 582 3.72 9.72 36.05
N PHE A 583 4.22 9.40 34.84
CA PHE A 583 4.01 8.07 34.27
C PHE A 583 4.99 7.01 34.81
N ILE A 584 5.85 7.37 35.77
CA ILE A 584 6.88 6.46 36.30
C ILE A 584 6.24 5.27 37.00
N ASN A 585 5.16 5.49 37.78
CA ASN A 585 4.52 4.45 38.59
C ASN A 585 3.28 3.90 37.90
N ALA A 586 3.34 2.65 37.50
CA ALA A 586 2.21 1.92 36.94
C ALA A 586 2.17 0.49 37.47
N VAL A 587 1.01 -0.16 37.37
CA VAL A 587 0.82 -1.57 37.73
C VAL A 587 0.41 -2.36 36.48
N ILE A 588 0.99 -3.54 36.31
CA ILE A 588 0.59 -4.43 35.21
C ILE A 588 -0.70 -5.13 35.56
N GLY A 589 -1.73 -4.91 34.73
CA GLY A 589 -3.01 -5.60 34.82
C GLY A 589 -3.21 -6.58 33.67
N SER A 590 -3.96 -7.66 33.92
CA SER A 590 -4.46 -8.52 32.84
C SER A 590 -5.73 -7.96 32.25
N ARG A 591 -5.81 -7.93 30.90
CA ARG A 591 -7.00 -7.48 30.20
C ARG A 591 -7.90 -8.66 29.83
N LYS A 592 -9.18 -8.60 30.18
CA LYS A 592 -10.18 -9.58 29.72
C LYS A 592 -10.50 -9.36 28.24
N LYS A 593 -10.16 -10.32 27.39
CA LYS A 593 -10.43 -10.23 25.94
C LYS A 593 -11.89 -10.59 25.67
N ARG A 594 -12.57 -9.71 24.91
CA ARG A 594 -13.90 -9.97 24.37
C ARG A 594 -13.82 -10.19 22.87
N HIS A 595 -14.73 -11.00 22.33
CA HIS A 595 -14.79 -11.20 20.89
C HIS A 595 -15.17 -9.92 20.14
N SER A 596 -14.46 -9.62 19.05
CA SER A 596 -14.64 -8.38 18.28
C SER A 596 -16.11 -8.12 17.89
N ASN A 597 -16.84 -9.16 17.46
CA ASN A 597 -18.24 -9.00 17.05
C ASN A 597 -19.15 -8.58 18.20
N LEU A 598 -18.89 -9.04 19.44
CA LEU A 598 -19.64 -8.61 20.61
C LEU A 598 -19.39 -7.14 20.94
N ILE A 599 -18.12 -6.70 20.85
CA ILE A 599 -17.75 -5.30 21.06
C ILE A 599 -18.45 -4.40 20.04
N PHE A 600 -18.42 -4.79 18.75
CA PHE A 600 -19.09 -4.04 17.71
C PHE A 600 -20.62 -4.05 17.86
N ASN A 601 -21.21 -5.17 18.28
CA ASN A 601 -22.64 -5.26 18.55
C ASN A 601 -23.06 -4.35 19.71
N ASP A 602 -22.30 -4.37 20.82
CA ASP A 602 -22.55 -3.46 21.93
C ASP A 602 -22.36 -1.99 21.55
N PHE A 603 -21.40 -1.69 20.69
CA PHE A 603 -21.22 -0.34 20.14
C PHE A 603 -22.40 0.09 19.24
N GLN A 604 -22.87 -0.81 18.36
CA GLN A 604 -24.05 -0.55 17.53
C GLN A 604 -25.31 -0.32 18.36
N ASN A 605 -25.46 -1.03 19.46
CA ASN A 605 -26.61 -0.95 20.37
C ASN A 605 -26.45 0.11 21.47
N ASN A 606 -25.53 1.08 21.27
CA ASN A 606 -25.26 2.17 22.22
C ASN A 606 -24.90 1.70 23.66
N LYS A 607 -24.44 0.46 23.83
CA LYS A 607 -23.91 -0.07 25.12
C LYS A 607 -22.48 0.36 25.36
N LEU A 608 -21.76 0.80 24.31
CA LEU A 608 -20.43 1.40 24.35
C LEU A 608 -20.46 2.76 23.67
N ASP A 609 -19.70 3.71 24.21
CA ASP A 609 -19.60 5.07 23.70
C ASP A 609 -18.33 5.28 22.85
N VAL A 610 -17.24 4.61 23.27
CA VAL A 610 -15.94 4.68 22.61
C VAL A 610 -15.40 3.25 22.39
N ILE A 611 -14.95 2.96 21.19
CA ILE A 611 -14.17 1.75 20.88
C ILE A 611 -12.82 2.11 20.27
N LEU A 612 -11.78 1.39 20.68
CA LEU A 612 -10.45 1.51 20.08
C LEU A 612 -10.19 0.28 19.19
N ILE A 613 -9.81 0.51 17.95
CA ILE A 613 -9.59 -0.56 16.97
C ILE A 613 -8.20 -0.47 16.31
N ASN A 614 -7.63 -1.64 16.03
CA ASN A 614 -6.44 -1.79 15.21
C ASN A 614 -6.74 -2.71 14.00
N ALA A 615 -5.72 -3.33 13.43
CA ALA A 615 -5.89 -4.30 12.34
C ALA A 615 -6.83 -5.48 12.70
N CYS A 616 -6.93 -5.87 13.98
CA CYS A 616 -7.87 -6.93 14.42
C CYS A 616 -9.32 -6.50 14.26
N GLY A 617 -9.65 -5.24 14.59
CA GLY A 617 -10.98 -4.66 14.39
C GLY A 617 -11.26 -4.18 12.96
N ALA A 618 -10.25 -4.19 12.07
CA ALA A 618 -10.40 -3.73 10.69
C ALA A 618 -11.20 -4.69 9.79
N ILE A 619 -11.41 -5.95 10.18
CA ILE A 619 -12.06 -6.98 9.36
C ILE A 619 -13.26 -7.55 10.12
N GLY A 620 -14.39 -7.72 9.43
CA GLY A 620 -15.61 -8.34 9.96
C GLY A 620 -16.73 -7.33 10.24
N ALA A 621 -17.00 -7.02 11.50
CA ALA A 621 -18.18 -6.29 11.96
C ALA A 621 -18.29 -4.83 11.48
N SER A 622 -19.49 -4.25 11.56
CA SER A 622 -19.83 -2.89 11.15
C SER A 622 -20.03 -1.98 12.36
N ALA A 623 -19.65 -0.70 12.22
CA ALA A 623 -19.81 0.33 13.25
C ALA A 623 -20.50 1.59 12.72
N HIS A 624 -21.19 1.51 11.57
CA HIS A 624 -21.85 2.64 10.92
C HIS A 624 -23.17 3.02 11.64
N ALA A 625 -23.67 4.22 11.40
CA ALA A 625 -24.90 4.70 12.00
C ALA A 625 -26.12 4.06 11.30
N ILE A 626 -26.76 3.12 11.98
CA ILE A 626 -27.94 2.39 11.52
C ILE A 626 -28.82 2.06 12.72
N SER A 627 -30.14 2.00 12.56
CA SER A 627 -31.07 1.48 13.55
C SER A 627 -30.90 -0.04 13.71
N THR A 628 -31.12 -0.52 14.93
CA THR A 628 -31.08 -1.95 15.27
C THR A 628 -32.39 -2.33 15.98
N ALA A 629 -32.56 -3.61 16.30
CA ALA A 629 -33.70 -4.04 17.10
C ALA A 629 -33.73 -3.40 18.51
N GLU A 630 -32.55 -3.05 19.05
CA GLU A 630 -32.41 -2.42 20.38
C GLU A 630 -32.33 -0.88 20.32
N VAL A 631 -32.00 -0.29 19.16
CA VAL A 631 -31.78 1.16 18.99
C VAL A 631 -32.70 1.67 17.87
N PRO A 632 -33.82 2.35 18.22
CA PRO A 632 -34.70 2.96 17.25
C PRO A 632 -34.04 4.14 16.52
N GLU A 633 -34.63 4.59 15.40
CA GLU A 633 -34.04 5.57 14.50
C GLU A 633 -33.65 6.90 15.18
N ASP A 634 -34.45 7.38 16.11
CA ASP A 634 -34.26 8.62 16.84
C ASP A 634 -33.11 8.56 17.87
N GLN A 635 -32.69 7.36 18.24
CA GLN A 635 -31.59 7.14 19.19
C GLN A 635 -30.26 6.75 18.51
N VAL A 636 -30.25 6.64 17.18
CA VAL A 636 -29.02 6.36 16.44
C VAL A 636 -28.04 7.53 16.57
N ARG A 637 -26.82 7.25 17.02
CA ARG A 637 -25.79 8.28 17.20
C ARG A 637 -24.91 8.40 15.95
N GLN A 638 -24.49 9.62 15.63
CA GLN A 638 -23.49 9.86 14.57
C GLN A 638 -22.14 9.24 14.95
N ARG A 639 -21.43 8.70 13.99
CA ARG A 639 -20.12 8.04 14.19
C ARG A 639 -18.98 9.00 13.87
N LYS A 640 -18.05 9.11 14.80
CA LYS A 640 -16.80 9.86 14.64
C LYS A 640 -15.61 8.92 14.73
N MET A 641 -14.73 8.92 13.73
CA MET A 641 -13.47 8.19 13.79
C MET A 641 -12.31 9.16 14.02
N LEU A 642 -11.56 8.94 15.09
CA LEU A 642 -10.30 9.61 15.39
C LEU A 642 -9.16 8.72 14.89
N ILE A 643 -8.44 9.15 13.85
CA ILE A 643 -7.30 8.43 13.30
C ILE A 643 -6.05 8.98 13.96
N VAL A 644 -5.48 8.18 14.88
CA VAL A 644 -4.35 8.60 15.72
C VAL A 644 -3.02 8.02 15.28
N GLN A 645 -3.05 6.93 14.52
CA GLN A 645 -1.90 6.36 13.84
C GLN A 645 -2.32 5.83 12.46
N ASN A 646 -1.61 6.23 11.43
CA ASN A 646 -1.83 5.71 10.09
C ASN A 646 -1.23 4.31 9.94
N ASP A 647 -1.97 3.40 9.30
CA ASP A 647 -1.41 2.13 8.88
C ASP A 647 -0.51 2.31 7.67
N LEU A 648 0.64 1.67 7.70
CA LEU A 648 1.49 1.59 6.50
C LEU A 648 0.92 0.65 5.44
N ASP A 649 -0.01 -0.24 5.80
CA ASP A 649 -0.83 -1.00 4.86
C ASP A 649 -2.12 -0.23 4.57
N VAL A 650 -2.15 0.39 3.42
CA VAL A 650 -3.29 1.16 2.91
C VAL A 650 -4.60 0.38 2.91
N ASN A 651 -4.52 -0.95 2.76
CA ASN A 651 -5.72 -1.80 2.78
C ASN A 651 -6.35 -1.81 4.18
N ILE A 652 -5.53 -1.96 5.23
CA ILE A 652 -5.99 -1.95 6.62
C ILE A 652 -6.58 -0.58 6.97
N ASP A 653 -5.92 0.49 6.54
CA ASP A 653 -6.38 1.86 6.75
C ASP A 653 -7.77 2.09 6.12
N LEU A 654 -7.93 1.75 4.86
CA LEU A 654 -9.21 1.86 4.15
C LEU A 654 -10.29 0.95 4.75
N GLN A 655 -9.94 -0.28 5.17
CA GLN A 655 -10.86 -1.18 5.82
C GLN A 655 -11.33 -0.64 7.17
N LYS A 656 -10.46 -0.05 7.98
CA LYS A 656 -10.85 0.61 9.24
C LYS A 656 -11.81 1.77 8.98
N ARG A 657 -11.47 2.68 8.08
CA ARG A 657 -12.35 3.81 7.72
C ARG A 657 -13.72 3.33 7.22
N GLY A 658 -13.75 2.26 6.44
CA GLY A 658 -14.97 1.63 5.97
C GLY A 658 -15.83 0.98 7.07
N ARG A 659 -15.40 0.92 8.35
CA ARG A 659 -16.23 0.40 9.44
C ARG A 659 -17.40 1.31 9.80
N ILE A 660 -17.17 2.62 9.75
CA ILE A 660 -18.21 3.62 10.06
C ILE A 660 -18.92 4.17 8.81
N ASN A 661 -18.58 3.66 7.61
CA ASN A 661 -19.21 4.05 6.34
C ASN A 661 -19.55 2.81 5.51
N ARG A 662 -20.80 2.37 5.54
CA ARG A 662 -21.28 1.17 4.84
C ARG A 662 -22.67 1.35 4.26
N THR A 663 -23.07 0.42 3.39
CA THR A 663 -24.43 0.32 2.88
C THR A 663 -25.45 0.26 4.03
N GLY A 664 -26.51 1.06 3.97
CA GLY A 664 -27.48 1.23 5.05
C GLY A 664 -27.16 2.36 6.03
N GLN A 665 -26.02 3.03 5.86
CA GLN A 665 -25.67 4.25 6.61
C GLN A 665 -26.80 5.29 6.49
N ARG A 666 -27.22 5.84 7.62
CA ARG A 666 -28.15 6.97 7.66
C ARG A 666 -27.56 8.19 6.97
N VAL A 667 -28.28 8.75 6.00
CA VAL A 667 -27.85 9.89 5.19
C VAL A 667 -27.74 11.18 6.01
N ASP A 668 -28.64 11.35 6.99
CA ASP A 668 -28.67 12.49 7.90
C ASP A 668 -27.58 12.44 9.01
N LEU A 669 -26.95 11.28 9.22
CA LEU A 669 -25.86 11.07 10.19
C LEU A 669 -24.57 10.60 9.50
N PRO A 670 -24.00 11.39 8.58
CA PRO A 670 -22.80 10.98 7.83
C PRO A 670 -21.62 10.73 8.77
N PRO A 671 -20.73 9.77 8.45
CA PRO A 671 -19.54 9.50 9.25
C PRO A 671 -18.57 10.68 9.24
N LEU A 672 -17.96 10.96 10.38
CA LEU A 672 -16.98 12.03 10.56
C LEU A 672 -15.59 11.42 10.76
N TYR A 673 -14.59 12.00 10.11
CA TYR A 673 -13.19 11.57 10.24
C TYR A 673 -12.33 12.72 10.73
N GLU A 674 -11.43 12.43 11.66
CA GLU A 674 -10.47 13.40 12.16
C GLU A 674 -9.10 12.74 12.35
N TYR A 675 -8.08 13.35 11.78
CA TYR A 675 -6.69 12.97 11.94
C TYR A 675 -6.04 13.84 12.99
N ILE A 676 -5.52 13.24 14.06
CA ILE A 676 -4.76 13.95 15.09
C ILE A 676 -3.28 13.71 14.85
N ILE A 677 -2.57 14.78 14.49
CA ILE A 677 -1.19 14.75 13.99
C ILE A 677 -0.33 15.66 14.86
N THR A 678 0.82 15.17 15.33
CA THR A 678 1.83 16.01 15.99
C THR A 678 2.49 16.95 14.97
N ALA A 679 3.06 18.05 15.45
CA ALA A 679 3.86 18.93 14.63
C ALA A 679 5.25 18.35 14.27
N ILE A 680 5.65 17.22 14.85
CA ILE A 680 6.94 16.59 14.64
C ILE A 680 7.12 16.15 13.16
N PRO A 681 8.20 16.59 12.48
CA PRO A 681 8.39 16.34 11.04
C PRO A 681 8.40 14.87 10.65
N SER A 682 8.84 13.96 11.53
CA SER A 682 8.84 12.52 11.26
C SER A 682 7.44 11.93 11.11
N GLU A 683 6.38 12.52 11.69
CA GLU A 683 4.99 12.12 11.47
C GLU A 683 4.49 12.58 10.08
N LYS A 684 4.92 13.75 9.61
CA LYS A 684 4.61 14.25 8.26
C LYS A 684 5.08 13.23 7.19
N ARG A 685 6.26 12.62 7.39
CA ARG A 685 6.76 11.56 6.51
C ARG A 685 5.82 10.35 6.43
N LEU A 686 5.26 9.88 7.54
CA LEU A 686 4.34 8.74 7.54
C LEU A 686 3.10 9.04 6.70
N ASN A 687 2.60 10.26 6.78
CA ASN A 687 1.50 10.74 5.95
C ASN A 687 1.88 10.81 4.46
N MET A 688 3.09 11.27 4.12
CA MET A 688 3.59 11.28 2.74
C MET A 688 3.66 9.86 2.15
N MET A 689 4.19 8.90 2.90
CA MET A 689 4.26 7.48 2.47
C MET A 689 2.88 6.86 2.25
N LEU A 690 1.92 7.16 3.13
CA LEU A 690 0.56 6.69 2.98
C LEU A 690 -0.06 7.27 1.71
N ARG A 691 0.14 8.56 1.48
CA ARG A 691 -0.37 9.27 0.30
C ARG A 691 0.19 8.73 -1.01
N ALA A 692 1.50 8.47 -1.09
CA ALA A 692 2.12 7.85 -2.27
C ALA A 692 1.51 6.48 -2.57
N LYS A 693 1.21 5.68 -1.54
CA LYS A 693 0.54 4.40 -1.69
C LYS A 693 -0.93 4.54 -2.11
N LEU A 694 -1.64 5.54 -1.58
CA LEU A 694 -3.02 5.86 -1.98
C LEU A 694 -3.07 6.30 -3.44
N ARG A 695 -2.14 7.12 -3.91
CA ARG A 695 -2.03 7.51 -5.33
C ARG A 695 -1.86 6.30 -6.24
N SER A 696 -0.91 5.41 -5.92
CA SER A 696 -0.70 4.18 -6.70
C SER A 696 -1.94 3.28 -6.66
N LEU A 697 -2.61 3.16 -5.52
CA LEU A 697 -3.84 2.40 -5.40
C LEU A 697 -4.96 3.02 -6.25
N SER A 698 -5.17 4.33 -6.15
CA SER A 698 -6.21 5.06 -6.89
C SER A 698 -5.96 5.01 -8.40
N ALA A 699 -4.70 5.10 -8.85
CA ALA A 699 -4.32 4.90 -10.24
C ALA A 699 -4.73 3.51 -10.76
N ASN A 700 -4.48 2.46 -9.96
CA ASN A 700 -4.84 1.09 -10.35
C ASN A 700 -6.33 0.79 -10.25
N THR A 701 -7.04 1.39 -9.30
CA THR A 701 -8.45 1.04 -9.02
C THR A 701 -9.44 2.01 -9.63
N ALA A 702 -9.08 3.27 -9.80
CA ALA A 702 -9.95 4.33 -10.32
C ALA A 702 -9.44 4.95 -11.63
N ALA A 703 -8.29 4.51 -12.14
CA ALA A 703 -7.57 5.11 -13.26
C ALA A 703 -7.31 6.62 -13.07
N TRP A 704 -7.22 7.07 -11.82
CA TRP A 704 -6.96 8.45 -11.46
C TRP A 704 -6.25 8.55 -10.11
N GLN A 705 -4.99 8.93 -10.11
CA GLN A 705 -4.13 8.98 -8.93
C GLN A 705 -4.62 9.94 -7.82
N ASP A 706 -5.35 10.97 -8.19
CA ASP A 706 -5.88 11.98 -7.28
C ASP A 706 -7.35 11.73 -6.89
N GLN A 707 -7.92 10.54 -7.18
CA GLN A 707 -9.30 10.19 -6.82
C GLN A 707 -9.55 10.39 -5.32
N ASP A 708 -8.63 9.89 -4.50
CA ASP A 708 -8.70 9.94 -3.03
C ASP A 708 -7.85 11.09 -2.46
N ARG A 709 -7.60 12.15 -3.24
CA ARG A 709 -6.85 13.32 -2.76
C ARG A 709 -7.65 14.01 -1.67
N GLU A 710 -7.31 13.67 -0.43
CA GLU A 710 -7.72 14.41 0.75
C GLU A 710 -7.00 15.77 0.76
N GLN A 711 -7.66 16.80 1.29
CA GLN A 711 -7.12 18.17 1.36
C GLN A 711 -6.03 18.27 2.45
N ALA A 712 -4.94 17.54 2.30
CA ALA A 712 -3.78 17.72 3.15
C ALA A 712 -2.71 18.51 2.37
N ASP A 713 -2.19 19.57 2.97
CA ASP A 713 -1.18 20.46 2.40
C ASP A 713 0.23 19.83 2.32
N PHE A 714 0.32 18.51 2.13
CA PHE A 714 1.59 17.82 2.04
C PHE A 714 2.04 17.66 0.59
N VAL A 715 3.25 18.10 0.31
CA VAL A 715 3.93 17.81 -0.96
C VAL A 715 4.43 16.37 -0.94
N ASP A 716 4.03 15.56 -1.93
CA ASP A 716 4.50 14.19 -2.06
C ASP A 716 5.84 14.15 -2.79
N ILE A 717 6.91 13.94 -2.03
CA ILE A 717 8.28 13.81 -2.53
C ILE A 717 8.76 12.35 -2.65
N ASP A 718 7.91 11.34 -2.32
CA ASP A 718 8.29 9.92 -2.44
C ASP A 718 8.15 9.43 -3.88
N ASN A 719 8.91 10.04 -4.78
CA ASN A 719 8.95 9.73 -6.19
C ASN A 719 10.36 9.92 -6.77
N LYS A 720 10.54 9.67 -8.07
CA LYS A 720 11.86 9.76 -8.71
C LYS A 720 12.51 11.14 -8.61
N TYR A 721 11.73 12.21 -8.68
CA TYR A 721 12.25 13.58 -8.60
C TYR A 721 12.62 13.97 -7.16
N GLY A 722 11.83 13.57 -6.18
CA GLY A 722 12.22 13.72 -4.79
C GLY A 722 13.48 12.91 -4.43
N ASN A 723 13.67 11.75 -5.07
CA ASN A 723 14.93 11.00 -4.93
C ASN A 723 16.12 11.72 -5.55
N GLU A 724 15.94 12.48 -6.64
CA GLU A 724 16.99 13.33 -7.22
C GLU A 724 17.34 14.48 -6.27
N VAL A 725 16.35 15.17 -5.72
CA VAL A 725 16.55 16.24 -4.75
C VAL A 725 17.24 15.71 -3.49
N ALA A 726 16.84 14.58 -2.96
CA ALA A 726 17.48 13.97 -1.79
C ALA A 726 18.95 13.59 -2.04
N LYS A 727 19.30 13.15 -3.25
CA LYS A 727 20.70 12.89 -3.63
C LYS A 727 21.51 14.17 -3.75
N GLU A 728 20.92 15.21 -4.32
CA GLU A 728 21.54 16.52 -4.43
C GLU A 728 21.81 17.11 -3.03
N TYR A 729 20.79 17.10 -2.16
CA TYR A 729 20.90 17.52 -0.76
C TYR A 729 22.07 16.83 -0.03
N LEU A 730 22.12 15.49 -0.05
CA LEU A 730 23.17 14.73 0.64
C LEU A 730 24.56 14.88 -0.01
N SER A 731 24.64 15.26 -1.28
CA SER A 731 25.91 15.57 -1.93
C SER A 731 26.50 16.91 -1.45
N GLU A 732 25.65 17.82 -1.01
CA GLU A 732 26.03 19.11 -0.41
C GLU A 732 26.27 18.99 1.11
N HIS A 733 25.60 18.03 1.77
CA HIS A 733 25.67 17.79 3.22
C HIS A 733 26.32 16.41 3.52
N THR A 734 27.58 16.25 3.12
CA THR A 734 28.30 14.96 3.23
C THR A 734 28.44 14.44 4.67
N GLU A 735 28.57 15.32 5.66
CA GLU A 735 28.63 14.95 7.07
C GLU A 735 27.31 14.30 7.52
N GLN A 736 26.18 14.87 7.13
CA GLN A 736 24.87 14.27 7.44
C GLN A 736 24.69 12.93 6.75
N ALA A 737 25.18 12.78 5.51
CA ALA A 737 25.15 11.51 4.80
C ALA A 737 25.87 10.39 5.57
N VAL A 738 26.96 10.69 6.24
CA VAL A 738 27.71 9.74 7.08
C VAL A 738 26.96 9.45 8.39
N VAL A 739 26.51 10.47 9.10
CA VAL A 739 25.76 10.32 10.37
C VAL A 739 24.50 9.48 10.16
N LEU A 740 23.77 9.73 9.05
CA LEU A 740 22.56 9.01 8.70
C LEU A 740 22.84 7.66 7.99
N ASP A 741 24.11 7.31 7.73
CA ASP A 741 24.53 6.11 6.98
C ASP A 741 23.81 6.01 5.61
N LEU A 742 23.77 7.11 4.87
CA LEU A 742 23.09 7.26 3.58
C LEU A 742 24.07 7.56 2.44
N THR A 743 25.23 6.93 2.46
CA THR A 743 26.25 7.06 1.39
C THR A 743 25.90 6.27 0.13
N ARG A 744 24.95 5.31 0.23
CA ARG A 744 24.50 4.47 -0.89
C ARG A 744 22.98 4.35 -0.90
N ASN A 745 22.39 4.18 -2.09
CA ASN A 745 20.95 3.96 -2.27
C ASN A 745 20.09 5.07 -1.63
N VAL A 746 20.42 6.31 -1.89
CA VAL A 746 19.70 7.49 -1.38
C VAL A 746 18.33 7.58 -2.04
N THR A 747 17.28 7.70 -1.21
CA THR A 747 15.92 8.06 -1.62
C THR A 747 15.36 9.07 -0.63
N ALA A 748 14.43 9.92 -1.07
CA ALA A 748 13.76 10.90 -0.20
C ALA A 748 13.11 10.21 1.02
N SER A 749 12.43 9.09 0.81
CA SER A 749 11.80 8.31 1.87
C SER A 749 12.81 7.77 2.89
N ARG A 750 14.00 7.35 2.46
CA ARG A 750 15.07 6.87 3.37
C ARG A 750 15.72 8.01 4.13
N LEU A 751 15.94 9.15 3.47
CA LEU A 751 16.49 10.34 4.13
C LEU A 751 15.55 10.80 5.24
N LEU A 752 14.27 10.99 4.94
CA LEU A 752 13.26 11.35 5.93
C LEU A 752 13.07 10.27 7.03
N ALA A 753 13.29 8.97 6.70
CA ALA A 753 13.23 7.93 7.71
C ALA A 753 14.34 8.03 8.74
N ARG A 754 15.55 8.36 8.29
CA ARG A 754 16.72 8.40 9.15
C ARG A 754 16.91 9.74 9.83
N SER A 755 16.37 10.83 9.23
CA SER A 755 16.35 12.14 9.89
C SER A 755 15.55 12.12 11.21
N ALA A 756 14.61 11.18 11.39
CA ALA A 756 13.92 11.00 12.68
C ALA A 756 14.84 10.75 13.88
N MET A 757 16.11 10.40 13.67
CA MET A 757 17.12 10.33 14.74
C MET A 757 17.68 11.70 15.15
N LEU A 758 17.50 12.72 14.34
CA LEU A 758 18.03 14.06 14.58
C LEU A 758 17.06 14.88 15.46
N SER A 759 17.50 16.04 15.89
CA SER A 759 16.63 16.98 16.59
C SER A 759 15.47 17.45 15.69
N VAL A 760 14.36 17.83 16.30
CA VAL A 760 13.18 18.32 15.58
C VAL A 760 13.52 19.49 14.66
N ALA A 761 14.35 20.42 15.13
CA ALA A 761 14.82 21.54 14.32
C ALA A 761 15.61 21.09 13.06
N ALA A 762 16.53 20.11 13.22
CA ALA A 762 17.27 19.57 12.11
C ALA A 762 16.37 18.76 11.14
N GLN A 763 15.39 18.04 11.65
CA GLN A 763 14.39 17.35 10.82
C GLN A 763 13.58 18.36 10.00
N GLN A 764 13.13 19.48 10.61
CA GLN A 764 12.37 20.51 9.92
C GLN A 764 13.17 21.16 8.81
N SER A 765 14.45 21.50 9.07
CA SER A 765 15.35 22.05 8.04
C SER A 765 15.48 21.10 6.84
N ILE A 766 15.71 19.80 7.08
CA ILE A 766 15.79 18.80 6.00
C ILE A 766 14.49 18.74 5.20
N VAL A 767 13.34 18.75 5.87
CA VAL A 767 12.03 18.71 5.21
C VAL A 767 11.80 19.94 4.35
N ASP A 768 12.13 21.12 4.87
CA ASP A 768 11.93 22.39 4.17
C ASP A 768 12.85 22.50 2.94
N ASP A 769 14.10 22.10 3.06
CA ASP A 769 15.05 22.07 1.96
C ASP A 769 14.63 21.08 0.86
N LEU A 770 14.16 19.90 1.24
CA LEU A 770 13.64 18.91 0.29
C LEU A 770 12.37 19.38 -0.41
N ILE A 771 11.43 19.99 0.31
CA ILE A 771 10.18 20.52 -0.28
C ILE A 771 10.51 21.68 -1.21
N SER A 772 11.38 22.61 -0.79
CA SER A 772 11.81 23.74 -1.60
C SER A 772 12.51 23.30 -2.88
N GLY A 773 13.47 22.37 -2.78
CA GLY A 773 14.16 21.80 -3.92
C GLY A 773 13.23 21.05 -4.87
N TYR A 774 12.30 20.27 -4.32
CA TYR A 774 11.30 19.55 -5.10
C TYR A 774 10.34 20.48 -5.84
N THR A 775 9.81 21.50 -5.16
CA THR A 775 8.90 22.48 -5.76
C THR A 775 9.58 23.26 -6.88
N THR A 776 10.86 23.61 -6.68
CA THR A 776 11.67 24.27 -7.69
C THR A 776 11.88 23.36 -8.92
N LEU A 777 12.22 22.09 -8.68
CA LEU A 777 12.40 21.10 -9.74
C LEU A 777 11.09 20.83 -10.49
N GLU A 778 9.97 20.70 -9.76
CA GLU A 778 8.64 20.51 -10.35
C GLU A 778 8.28 21.69 -11.26
N ALA A 779 8.42 22.91 -10.76
CA ALA A 779 8.13 24.12 -11.53
C ALA A 779 8.98 24.20 -12.81
N GLU A 780 10.26 23.83 -12.73
CA GLU A 780 11.14 23.78 -13.89
C GLU A 780 10.69 22.69 -14.89
N LEU A 781 10.39 21.49 -14.42
CA LEU A 781 9.98 20.38 -15.29
C LEU A 781 8.61 20.62 -15.94
N ARG A 782 7.65 21.22 -15.22
CA ARG A 782 6.36 21.64 -15.80
C ARG A 782 6.57 22.70 -16.88
N ARG A 783 7.43 23.66 -16.63
CA ARG A 783 7.74 24.73 -17.59
C ARG A 783 8.36 24.23 -18.88
N ILE A 784 9.19 23.19 -18.82
CA ILE A 784 9.83 22.58 -20.00
C ILE A 784 9.05 21.38 -20.58
N ASN A 785 7.81 21.16 -20.08
CA ASN A 785 6.94 20.04 -20.49
C ASN A 785 7.60 18.66 -20.31
N GLN A 786 8.37 18.48 -19.25
CA GLN A 786 9.03 17.22 -18.90
C GLN A 786 8.52 16.64 -17.60
N TRP A 787 7.45 17.23 -17.03
CA TRP A 787 6.77 16.64 -15.89
C TRP A 787 5.99 15.41 -16.34
N ASP A 788 6.33 14.24 -15.83
CA ASP A 788 5.80 12.94 -16.27
C ASP A 788 5.18 12.11 -15.13
N LEU A 789 4.93 12.75 -13.98
CA LEU A 789 4.24 12.10 -12.85
C LEU A 789 2.71 12.18 -12.94
N GLU A 790 2.17 12.89 -13.91
CA GLU A 790 0.73 13.06 -14.11
C GLU A 790 0.34 12.70 -15.53
N ARG A 791 -0.86 12.14 -15.68
CA ARG A 791 -1.46 11.87 -16.97
C ARG A 791 -2.14 13.14 -17.48
N GLU A 792 -1.80 13.59 -18.67
CA GLU A 792 -2.49 14.70 -19.31
C GLU A 792 -3.77 14.19 -19.98
N PHE A 793 -4.92 14.73 -19.56
CA PHE A 793 -6.19 14.45 -20.20
C PHE A 793 -6.52 15.59 -21.16
N ARG A 794 -6.78 15.25 -22.41
CA ARG A 794 -7.28 16.18 -23.43
C ARG A 794 -8.72 15.79 -23.74
N ASP A 795 -9.62 16.69 -23.44
CA ASP A 795 -11.04 16.52 -23.79
C ASP A 795 -11.26 16.96 -25.24
N PHE A 796 -11.53 16.01 -26.11
CA PHE A 796 -11.87 16.25 -27.52
C PHE A 796 -13.35 15.93 -27.75
N GLU A 797 -14.07 16.82 -28.42
CA GLU A 797 -15.32 16.42 -29.07
C GLU A 797 -14.93 15.50 -30.24
N ALA A 798 -15.24 14.22 -30.09
CA ALA A 798 -14.84 13.23 -31.06
C ALA A 798 -16.03 12.33 -31.44
N ASP A 799 -16.26 12.21 -32.75
CA ASP A 799 -17.22 11.26 -33.29
C ASP A 799 -16.46 9.94 -33.61
N PHE A 800 -16.99 8.83 -33.12
CA PHE A 800 -16.49 7.50 -33.49
C PHE A 800 -16.68 7.25 -34.98
N VAL A 801 -15.65 6.80 -35.67
CA VAL A 801 -15.72 6.49 -37.11
C VAL A 801 -15.72 4.99 -37.34
N ARG A 802 -14.71 4.29 -36.80
CA ARG A 802 -14.58 2.84 -36.94
C ARG A 802 -13.62 2.26 -35.89
N GLU A 803 -13.80 0.99 -35.62
CA GLU A 803 -12.86 0.18 -34.85
C GLU A 803 -12.50 -1.06 -35.68
N GLU A 804 -11.26 -1.37 -35.80
CA GLU A 804 -10.78 -2.54 -36.52
C GLU A 804 -9.78 -3.32 -35.67
N LEU A 805 -9.77 -4.63 -35.83
CA LEU A 805 -8.81 -5.49 -35.16
C LEU A 805 -7.40 -5.21 -35.73
N PHE A 806 -6.52 -4.67 -34.89
CA PHE A 806 -5.17 -4.31 -35.30
C PHE A 806 -4.21 -5.50 -35.21
N THR A 807 -4.24 -6.23 -34.09
CA THR A 807 -3.44 -7.44 -33.90
C THR A 807 -4.09 -8.42 -32.92
N THR A 808 -3.87 -9.69 -33.16
CA THR A 808 -4.16 -10.77 -32.22
C THR A 808 -2.86 -11.35 -31.71
N ALA A 809 -2.70 -11.52 -30.40
CA ALA A 809 -1.52 -12.17 -29.87
C ALA A 809 -1.56 -13.66 -30.25
N LYS A 810 -0.56 -14.11 -30.97
CA LYS A 810 -0.30 -15.55 -31.20
C LYS A 810 0.39 -16.09 -29.94
N THR A 811 -0.36 -16.27 -28.86
CA THR A 811 0.15 -16.97 -27.70
C THR A 811 -0.17 -18.45 -27.82
N LYS A 812 0.74 -19.31 -27.34
CA LYS A 812 0.50 -20.77 -27.23
C LYS A 812 -0.62 -21.08 -26.21
N THR A 813 -1.05 -20.11 -25.45
CA THR A 813 -2.19 -20.16 -24.53
C THR A 813 -3.46 -19.76 -25.29
N ARG A 814 -4.60 -20.39 -24.98
CA ARG A 814 -5.93 -20.09 -25.57
C ARG A 814 -6.44 -18.67 -25.25
N LEU A 815 -5.69 -17.89 -24.52
CA LEU A 815 -5.99 -16.52 -24.10
C LEU A 815 -5.52 -15.56 -25.17
N GLY A 816 -6.30 -15.38 -26.21
CA GLY A 816 -6.04 -14.41 -27.27
C GLY A 816 -6.44 -13.00 -26.82
N GLY A 817 -5.49 -12.18 -26.42
CA GLY A 817 -5.70 -10.74 -26.37
C GLY A 817 -5.74 -10.14 -27.77
N CYS A 818 -6.56 -9.14 -27.96
CA CYS A 818 -6.71 -8.42 -29.22
C CYS A 818 -6.40 -6.93 -28.97
N SER A 819 -5.65 -6.32 -29.88
CA SER A 819 -5.52 -4.85 -29.93
C SER A 819 -6.40 -4.32 -31.04
N TYR A 820 -7.14 -3.27 -30.76
CA TYR A 820 -8.03 -2.62 -31.70
C TYR A 820 -7.49 -1.25 -32.07
N LEU A 821 -7.59 -0.90 -33.35
CA LEU A 821 -7.34 0.44 -33.85
C LEU A 821 -8.68 1.17 -33.98
N THR A 822 -8.91 2.16 -33.14
CA THR A 822 -10.13 2.95 -33.16
C THR A 822 -9.87 4.29 -33.81
N THR A 823 -10.63 4.63 -34.84
CA THR A 823 -10.55 5.90 -35.56
C THR A 823 -11.65 6.84 -35.10
N TYR A 824 -11.26 8.05 -34.73
CA TYR A 824 -12.18 9.12 -34.34
C TYR A 824 -12.04 10.34 -35.27
N LYS A 825 -13.12 11.02 -35.52
CA LYS A 825 -13.15 12.35 -36.14
C LYS A 825 -13.27 13.39 -35.05
N CYS A 826 -12.14 14.06 -34.73
CA CYS A 826 -12.08 15.05 -33.64
C CYS A 826 -12.35 16.45 -34.18
N LYS A 827 -13.15 17.24 -33.44
CA LYS A 827 -13.25 18.68 -33.62
C LYS A 827 -12.16 19.33 -32.74
N GLN A 828 -11.22 20.00 -33.37
CA GLN A 828 -10.24 20.75 -32.64
C GLN A 828 -10.86 22.04 -32.10
N LYS A 829 -11.00 22.18 -30.77
CA LYS A 829 -11.62 23.36 -30.12
C LYS A 829 -10.71 24.62 -30.21
N THR A 830 -9.41 24.43 -30.25
CA THR A 830 -8.43 25.53 -30.30
C THR A 830 -7.33 25.18 -31.28
N PHE A 831 -7.11 26.06 -32.25
CA PHE A 831 -5.94 25.96 -33.11
C PHE A 831 -4.75 26.62 -32.40
N PRO A 832 -3.53 26.04 -32.48
CA PRO A 832 -2.36 26.76 -32.07
C PRO A 832 -2.25 28.07 -32.83
N TYR A 833 -1.95 29.14 -32.13
CA TYR A 833 -1.74 30.43 -32.80
C TYR A 833 -0.64 30.31 -33.87
N SER A 834 -0.90 30.87 -35.05
CA SER A 834 0.15 30.97 -36.06
C SER A 834 1.31 31.86 -35.56
N TYR A 835 2.49 31.69 -36.14
CA TYR A 835 3.65 32.51 -35.78
C TYR A 835 3.34 34.00 -35.94
N GLU A 836 2.62 34.37 -37.00
CA GLU A 836 2.19 35.75 -37.26
C GLU A 836 1.29 36.27 -36.14
N THR A 837 0.30 35.49 -35.75
CA THR A 837 -0.63 35.86 -34.65
C THR A 837 0.12 36.04 -33.31
N VAL A 838 1.06 35.16 -32.98
CA VAL A 838 1.88 35.29 -31.76
C VAL A 838 2.74 36.55 -31.85
N THR A 839 3.32 36.84 -33.05
CA THR A 839 4.14 38.03 -33.24
C THR A 839 3.33 39.29 -33.10
N GLU A 840 2.12 39.36 -33.64
CA GLU A 840 1.19 40.49 -33.50
C GLU A 840 0.78 40.70 -32.04
N LEU A 841 0.44 39.61 -31.31
CA LEU A 841 0.11 39.69 -29.90
C LEU A 841 1.28 40.19 -29.06
N CYS A 842 2.49 39.74 -29.35
CA CYS A 842 3.69 40.22 -28.70
C CYS A 842 3.97 41.71 -29.01
N GLN A 843 3.72 42.15 -30.27
CA GLN A 843 3.85 43.57 -30.64
C GLN A 843 2.79 44.44 -29.93
N LYS A 844 1.55 44.00 -29.88
CA LYS A 844 0.46 44.68 -29.15
C LYS A 844 0.76 44.75 -27.66
N ALA A 845 1.23 43.67 -27.03
CA ALA A 845 1.63 43.66 -25.63
C ALA A 845 2.80 44.63 -25.35
N LYS A 846 3.80 44.68 -26.23
CA LYS A 846 4.90 45.67 -26.14
C LYS A 846 4.42 47.12 -26.24
N ALA A 847 3.46 47.41 -27.14
CA ALA A 847 2.88 48.72 -27.30
C ALA A 847 2.10 49.20 -26.09
N VAL A 848 1.38 48.27 -25.42
CA VAL A 848 0.53 48.59 -24.23
C VAL A 848 1.34 48.64 -22.94
N TYR A 849 2.26 47.69 -22.74
CA TYR A 849 2.95 47.53 -21.45
C TYR A 849 4.41 47.97 -21.45
N GLY A 850 4.92 48.55 -22.54
CA GLY A 850 6.32 48.91 -22.66
C GLY A 850 7.23 47.68 -22.77
N ASN A 851 8.48 47.84 -22.34
CA ASN A 851 9.41 46.69 -22.25
C ASN A 851 9.73 46.40 -20.77
N PRO A 852 8.90 45.60 -20.08
CA PRO A 852 9.06 45.37 -18.64
C PRO A 852 10.41 44.74 -18.27
N TYR A 853 11.10 44.13 -19.26
CA TYR A 853 12.43 43.60 -19.05
C TYR A 853 13.50 44.71 -18.87
N LYS A 854 13.40 45.82 -19.64
CA LYS A 854 14.35 46.94 -19.54
C LYS A 854 14.15 47.78 -18.28
N GLU A 855 12.94 47.80 -17.74
CA GLU A 855 12.53 48.65 -16.64
C GLU A 855 12.62 47.99 -15.26
N ASN A 856 12.81 46.64 -15.21
CA ASN A 856 12.84 45.88 -13.94
C ASN A 856 14.18 45.11 -13.76
N PRO A 857 15.12 45.66 -12.92
CA PRO A 857 16.40 45.00 -12.68
C PRO A 857 16.27 43.59 -12.05
N ALA A 858 15.24 43.36 -11.25
CA ALA A 858 15.00 42.07 -10.62
C ALA A 858 14.59 41.03 -11.69
N LEU A 859 13.72 41.39 -12.62
CA LEU A 859 13.32 40.56 -13.73
C LEU A 859 14.51 40.27 -14.67
N GLN A 860 15.37 41.26 -14.92
CA GLN A 860 16.60 41.09 -15.70
C GLN A 860 17.54 40.07 -15.03
N LYS A 861 17.68 40.16 -13.69
CA LYS A 861 18.47 39.20 -12.92
C LYS A 861 17.88 37.79 -13.01
N GLN A 862 16.59 37.62 -12.76
CA GLN A 862 15.90 36.33 -12.84
C GLN A 862 16.03 35.69 -14.21
N VAL A 863 15.85 36.48 -15.29
CA VAL A 863 16.02 35.96 -16.67
C VAL A 863 17.47 35.57 -16.93
N LYS A 864 18.43 36.31 -16.41
CA LYS A 864 19.88 36.02 -16.58
C LYS A 864 20.26 34.74 -15.81
N ASP A 865 19.80 34.62 -14.59
CA ASP A 865 20.02 33.43 -13.75
C ASP A 865 19.35 32.20 -14.38
N TYR A 866 18.15 32.35 -14.91
CA TYR A 866 17.44 31.34 -15.67
C TYR A 866 18.22 30.80 -16.87
N TYR A 867 18.73 31.69 -17.72
CA TYR A 867 19.51 31.28 -18.90
C TYR A 867 20.82 30.60 -18.49
N ALA A 868 21.50 31.09 -17.48
CA ALA A 868 22.71 30.46 -16.95
C ALA A 868 22.45 29.05 -16.43
N HIS A 869 21.34 28.84 -15.72
CA HIS A 869 20.95 27.54 -15.19
C HIS A 869 20.52 26.57 -16.32
N ARG A 870 19.77 27.08 -17.30
CA ARG A 870 19.38 26.29 -18.49
C ARG A 870 20.57 25.80 -19.29
N ASP A 871 21.54 26.65 -19.51
CA ASP A 871 22.72 26.31 -20.31
C ASP A 871 23.61 25.30 -19.58
N LYS A 872 23.71 25.39 -18.25
CA LYS A 872 24.40 24.40 -17.41
C LYS A 872 23.70 23.03 -17.49
N ASN A 873 22.37 23.00 -17.41
CA ASN A 873 21.58 21.75 -17.50
C ASN A 873 21.58 21.16 -18.90
N ALA A 874 21.51 21.97 -19.95
CA ALA A 874 21.64 21.49 -21.34
C ALA A 874 23.02 20.85 -21.58
N HIS A 875 24.08 21.45 -21.05
CA HIS A 875 25.44 20.91 -21.15
C HIS A 875 25.59 19.59 -20.37
N ARG A 876 24.99 19.48 -19.18
CA ARG A 876 25.00 18.25 -18.37
C ARG A 876 24.23 17.13 -19.06
N ARG A 877 23.03 17.41 -19.64
CA ARG A 877 22.25 16.41 -20.40
C ARG A 877 22.98 15.93 -21.65
N PHE A 878 23.62 16.86 -22.35
CA PHE A 878 24.44 16.55 -23.52
C PHE A 878 25.59 15.61 -23.12
N LYS A 879 26.35 15.93 -22.06
CA LYS A 879 27.43 15.06 -21.58
C LYS A 879 26.93 13.67 -21.19
N ALA A 880 25.78 13.58 -20.50
CA ALA A 880 25.20 12.30 -20.11
C ALA A 880 24.79 11.45 -21.32
N ARG A 881 24.17 12.06 -22.33
CA ARG A 881 23.81 11.38 -23.59
C ARG A 881 25.04 10.95 -24.40
N CYS A 882 26.05 11.79 -24.50
CA CYS A 882 27.30 11.42 -25.14
C CYS A 882 28.00 10.26 -24.45
N LYS A 883 27.96 10.24 -23.10
CA LYS A 883 28.53 9.14 -22.31
C LYS A 883 27.78 7.83 -22.55
N LEU A 884 26.44 7.87 -22.57
CA LEU A 884 25.61 6.68 -22.85
C LEU A 884 25.86 6.11 -24.26
N LEU A 885 25.96 6.98 -25.26
CA LEU A 885 26.30 6.58 -26.64
C LEU A 885 27.70 5.99 -26.70
N HIS A 886 28.67 6.63 -26.06
CA HIS A 886 30.04 6.18 -25.98
C HIS A 886 30.15 4.80 -25.34
N ASP A 887 29.55 4.62 -24.14
CA ASP A 887 29.60 3.35 -23.42
C ASP A 887 28.85 2.22 -24.16
N GLY A 888 27.77 2.55 -24.86
CA GLY A 888 27.04 1.61 -25.74
C GLY A 888 27.85 1.20 -26.96
N ALA A 889 28.47 2.16 -27.60
CA ALA A 889 29.33 1.92 -28.76
C ALA A 889 30.58 1.12 -28.39
N LYS A 890 31.22 1.44 -27.27
CA LYS A 890 32.39 0.70 -26.73
C LYS A 890 32.06 -0.76 -26.49
N ARG A 891 30.93 -1.07 -25.87
CA ARG A 891 30.49 -2.46 -25.65
C ARG A 891 30.26 -3.24 -26.93
N ILE A 892 29.60 -2.63 -27.92
CA ILE A 892 29.34 -3.26 -29.20
C ILE A 892 30.67 -3.49 -29.98
N LEU A 893 31.54 -2.50 -29.99
CA LEU A 893 32.83 -2.58 -30.69
C LEU A 893 33.76 -3.60 -30.05
N ALA A 894 33.84 -3.63 -28.69
CA ALA A 894 34.64 -4.64 -27.97
C ALA A 894 34.18 -6.06 -28.28
N THR A 895 32.86 -6.29 -28.43
CA THR A 895 32.31 -7.59 -28.83
C THR A 895 32.72 -8.00 -30.27
N TYR A 896 32.90 -7.03 -31.19
CA TYR A 896 33.27 -7.29 -32.57
C TYR A 896 34.79 -7.30 -32.82
N CYS A 897 35.55 -6.49 -32.08
CA CYS A 897 36.99 -6.33 -32.28
C CYS A 897 37.82 -7.28 -31.41
N GLY A 898 37.27 -7.74 -30.26
CA GLY A 898 38.00 -8.58 -29.30
C GLY A 898 39.12 -7.87 -28.55
N ASP A 899 39.28 -6.53 -28.74
CA ASP A 899 40.31 -5.69 -28.17
C ASP A 899 39.71 -4.32 -27.75
N GLU A 900 39.94 -3.90 -26.53
CA GLU A 900 39.40 -2.65 -25.97
C GLU A 900 40.13 -1.41 -26.48
N GLU A 901 41.46 -1.47 -26.77
CA GLU A 901 42.21 -0.33 -27.28
C GLU A 901 41.83 -0.02 -28.75
N LEU A 902 41.62 -1.07 -29.55
CA LEU A 902 41.16 -0.94 -30.92
C LEU A 902 39.73 -0.38 -30.93
N ALA A 903 38.88 -0.80 -30.01
CA ALA A 903 37.51 -0.27 -29.86
C ALA A 903 37.49 1.23 -29.50
N ASP A 904 38.36 1.68 -28.61
CA ASP A 904 38.49 3.09 -28.25
C ASP A 904 38.98 3.95 -29.47
N THR A 905 39.94 3.44 -30.25
CA THR A 905 40.42 4.11 -31.46
C THR A 905 39.32 4.28 -32.51
N TRP A 906 38.51 3.23 -32.74
CA TRP A 906 37.37 3.30 -33.66
C TRP A 906 36.26 4.21 -33.15
N LEU A 907 36.05 4.26 -31.82
CA LEU A 907 35.05 5.12 -31.20
C LEU A 907 35.41 6.60 -31.30
N GLN A 908 36.69 6.97 -31.14
CA GLN A 908 37.15 8.33 -31.39
C GLN A 908 36.91 8.75 -32.85
N LYS A 909 37.13 7.86 -33.82
CA LYS A 909 36.76 8.08 -35.23
C LYS A 909 35.27 8.31 -35.43
N ALA A 910 34.41 7.55 -34.73
CA ALA A 910 32.96 7.70 -34.83
C ALA A 910 32.42 9.07 -34.33
N CYS A 911 33.18 9.76 -33.51
CA CYS A 911 32.86 11.10 -33.05
C CYS A 911 33.17 12.22 -34.07
N THR A 912 33.79 11.87 -35.17
CA THR A 912 34.04 12.79 -36.29
C THR A 912 32.99 12.62 -37.42
N PRO A 913 32.71 13.66 -38.23
CA PRO A 913 31.81 13.53 -39.37
C PRO A 913 32.27 12.43 -40.35
N VAL A 914 31.32 11.67 -40.90
CA VAL A 914 31.58 10.50 -41.77
C VAL A 914 32.36 10.85 -43.03
N ASP A 915 32.19 12.06 -43.57
CA ASP A 915 32.94 12.58 -44.72
C ASP A 915 34.43 12.81 -44.44
N LYS A 916 34.84 12.82 -43.17
CA LYS A 916 36.26 12.94 -42.76
C LYS A 916 36.94 11.60 -42.48
N TRP A 917 36.26 10.49 -42.72
CA TRP A 917 36.84 9.15 -42.48
C TRP A 917 37.68 8.71 -43.67
N SER A 918 38.90 8.28 -43.39
CA SER A 918 39.75 7.64 -44.44
C SER A 918 39.30 6.19 -44.65
N SER A 919 39.25 5.74 -45.89
CA SER A 919 39.07 4.35 -46.27
C SER A 919 40.21 3.50 -45.70
N THR A 920 39.87 2.47 -44.94
CA THR A 920 40.81 1.44 -44.48
C THR A 920 40.72 0.28 -45.46
N GLU A 921 41.83 -0.09 -46.07
CA GLU A 921 41.95 -1.29 -46.93
C GLU A 921 42.01 -2.52 -45.98
N PHE A 922 41.15 -3.51 -46.23
CA PHE A 922 41.15 -4.79 -45.55
C PHE A 922 41.45 -5.89 -46.55
N GLU A 923 42.46 -6.74 -46.27
CA GLU A 923 42.98 -7.74 -47.19
C GLU A 923 42.13 -9.03 -47.30
N ASP A 924 41.27 -9.37 -46.35
CA ASP A 924 40.47 -10.60 -46.32
C ASP A 924 38.94 -10.36 -46.46
N VAL A 925 38.24 -11.20 -47.21
CA VAL A 925 36.80 -11.13 -47.48
C VAL A 925 35.94 -11.32 -46.23
N LYS A 926 36.40 -12.12 -45.22
CA LYS A 926 35.73 -12.27 -43.92
C LYS A 926 35.91 -11.04 -43.07
N GLU A 927 37.11 -10.47 -43.09
CA GLU A 927 37.42 -9.21 -42.43
C GLU A 927 36.73 -8.04 -43.11
N GLN A 928 36.62 -8.01 -44.40
CA GLN A 928 35.82 -7.00 -45.13
C GLN A 928 34.34 -7.03 -44.75
N LYS A 929 33.73 -8.23 -44.62
CA LYS A 929 32.33 -8.35 -44.14
C LYS A 929 32.16 -7.92 -42.70
N ARG A 930 33.13 -8.22 -41.85
CA ARG A 930 33.16 -7.82 -40.44
C ARG A 930 33.36 -6.32 -40.33
N ALA A 931 34.32 -5.76 -41.04
CA ALA A 931 34.60 -4.33 -41.16
C ALA A 931 33.39 -3.55 -41.66
N LYS A 932 32.69 -4.05 -42.71
CA LYS A 932 31.50 -3.42 -43.24
C LYS A 932 30.35 -3.33 -42.23
N ARG A 933 30.17 -4.37 -41.36
CA ARG A 933 29.19 -4.35 -40.26
C ARG A 933 29.58 -3.37 -39.14
N ILE A 934 30.88 -3.33 -38.81
CA ILE A 934 31.42 -2.37 -37.84
C ILE A 934 31.25 -0.96 -38.37
N MET A 935 31.59 -0.73 -39.62
CA MET A 935 31.45 0.58 -40.26
C MET A 935 30.00 1.06 -40.30
N GLN A 936 29.04 0.17 -40.64
CA GLN A 936 27.61 0.53 -40.59
C GLN A 936 27.14 0.95 -39.21
N LYS A 937 27.60 0.26 -38.14
CA LYS A 937 27.29 0.61 -36.75
C LYS A 937 27.95 1.92 -36.34
N LEU A 938 29.21 2.14 -36.72
CA LEU A 938 29.93 3.39 -36.49
C LEU A 938 29.30 4.60 -37.18
N ILE A 939 28.82 4.42 -38.42
CA ILE A 939 28.08 5.46 -39.17
C ILE A 939 26.79 5.81 -38.43
N SER A 940 26.06 4.79 -37.95
CA SER A 940 24.85 5.02 -37.17
C SER A 940 25.13 5.85 -35.91
N PHE A 941 26.16 5.50 -35.13
CA PHE A 941 26.58 6.24 -33.95
C PHE A 941 27.09 7.64 -34.28
N SER A 942 27.87 7.79 -35.34
CA SER A 942 28.37 9.10 -35.78
C SER A 942 27.24 10.03 -36.18
N ASN A 943 26.23 9.52 -36.88
CA ASN A 943 25.06 10.30 -37.30
C ASN A 943 24.25 10.74 -36.08
N GLU A 944 24.04 9.86 -35.12
CA GLU A 944 23.33 10.17 -33.87
C GLU A 944 24.09 11.19 -33.02
N TYR A 945 25.43 11.05 -32.93
CA TYR A 945 26.28 12.00 -32.20
C TYR A 945 26.26 13.38 -32.84
N ASN A 946 26.36 13.45 -34.16
CA ASN A 946 26.30 14.72 -34.90
C ASN A 946 24.91 15.36 -34.81
N HIS A 947 23.85 14.57 -34.85
CA HIS A 947 22.47 15.06 -34.60
C HIS A 947 22.33 15.67 -33.22
N LEU A 948 22.92 15.06 -32.18
CA LEU A 948 22.93 15.61 -30.82
C LEU A 948 23.76 16.91 -30.75
N LEU A 949 24.87 17.00 -31.44
CA LEU A 949 25.69 18.21 -31.57
C LEU A 949 24.91 19.36 -32.21
N ASP A 950 24.20 19.09 -33.29
CA ASP A 950 23.42 20.08 -34.01
C ASP A 950 22.18 20.53 -33.20
N ALA A 951 21.52 19.59 -32.50
CA ALA A 951 20.46 19.90 -31.60
C ALA A 951 20.93 20.83 -30.45
N LYS A 952 22.13 20.56 -29.89
CA LYS A 952 22.76 21.46 -28.90
C LYS A 952 23.09 22.85 -29.48
N LYS A 953 23.66 22.91 -30.71
CA LYS A 953 23.94 24.18 -31.35
C LYS A 953 22.68 24.97 -31.63
N GLN A 954 21.60 24.30 -32.05
CA GLN A 954 20.28 24.94 -32.22
C GLN A 954 19.68 25.42 -30.89
N GLU A 955 19.79 24.64 -29.83
CA GLU A 955 19.33 25.00 -28.50
C GLU A 955 20.08 26.23 -27.93
N MET A 956 21.38 26.32 -28.18
CA MET A 956 22.20 27.48 -27.82
C MET A 956 21.93 28.71 -28.70
N LYS A 957 21.68 28.54 -30.01
CA LYS A 957 21.30 29.66 -30.93
C LYS A 957 19.88 30.18 -30.59
N LYS A 958 18.99 29.32 -30.20
CA LYS A 958 17.64 29.64 -29.78
C LYS A 958 17.55 30.46 -28.48
N GLY A 959 18.63 30.63 -27.71
CA GLY A 959 18.71 31.41 -26.49
C GLY A 959 18.70 32.92 -26.67
N SER A 960 18.88 33.45 -27.89
CA SER A 960 18.98 34.88 -28.17
C SER A 960 17.67 35.56 -28.59
N SER A 961 16.57 34.84 -28.82
CA SER A 961 15.25 35.40 -29.10
C SER A 961 14.28 35.07 -28.00
N VAL A 962 13.66 36.12 -27.43
CA VAL A 962 12.60 35.99 -26.39
C VAL A 962 11.51 35.11 -26.93
N LYS A 963 11.23 34.00 -26.24
CA LYS A 963 10.30 32.99 -26.75
C LYS A 963 9.04 32.98 -25.96
N CYS A 964 8.08 33.70 -26.47
CA CYS A 964 6.67 33.35 -26.26
C CYS A 964 6.24 32.11 -27.05
N VAL A 965 7.12 31.55 -27.87
CA VAL A 965 6.77 30.44 -28.81
C VAL A 965 6.78 29.06 -28.14
N ASP A 966 7.53 28.89 -27.05
CA ASP A 966 7.60 27.57 -26.41
C ASP A 966 6.32 27.22 -25.59
N ALA A 967 5.47 28.20 -25.28
CA ALA A 967 4.16 27.96 -24.65
C ALA A 967 3.10 27.42 -25.64
N CYS A 968 3.38 27.41 -26.93
CA CYS A 968 2.43 27.03 -27.98
C CYS A 968 2.84 25.82 -28.81
N ARG A 969 3.91 25.11 -28.43
CA ARG A 969 4.31 23.89 -29.15
C ARG A 969 3.51 22.71 -28.67
N VAL A 970 2.36 22.52 -29.27
CA VAL A 970 1.65 21.25 -29.22
C VAL A 970 2.43 20.28 -30.10
N GLU A 971 3.26 19.44 -29.49
CA GLU A 971 3.78 18.28 -30.21
C GLU A 971 2.57 17.40 -30.55
N ARG A 972 2.38 17.10 -31.81
CA ARG A 972 1.50 16.05 -32.27
C ARG A 972 2.06 14.74 -31.75
N ILE A 973 1.60 14.28 -30.61
CA ILE A 973 1.72 12.89 -30.23
C ILE A 973 0.64 12.18 -31.04
N ALA A 974 1.04 11.52 -32.10
CA ALA A 974 0.17 10.53 -32.71
C ALA A 974 -0.14 9.47 -31.63
N LEU A 975 -1.37 9.45 -31.18
CA LEU A 975 -1.89 8.34 -30.39
C LEU A 975 -1.90 7.13 -31.30
N THR A 976 -0.89 6.31 -31.22
CA THR A 976 -0.91 4.93 -31.74
C THR A 976 -1.39 4.01 -30.66
#